data_ebbe874dbed28b209d1994f2b3dd0777
#
_entry.id   ebbe874dbed28b209d1994f2b3dd0777
#
_cell.length_a   1.000
_cell.length_b   1.000
_cell.length_c   1.000
_cell.angle_alpha   90.00
_cell.angle_beta   90.00
_cell.angle_gamma   90.00
#
_symmetry.space_group_name_H-M   'P 1'
#
loop_
_entity.id
_entity.type
_entity.pdbx_description
1 polymer ?
#
loop_
_entity_poly.entity_id
_entity_poly.type
_entity_poly.pdbx_seq_one_letter_code
_entity_poly.pdbx_strand_id
1 'polypeptide(L)'
;MMLRYFGKATGMLGCVLALALGTQTALAMSQAEAHRKAEALLKQMTLDEKIGQMNESSGVQMPMLGSDKPDDLIVQGKGGSELWLIDVKEINRLQHLAVEKSRLHIPILFGYDVIHGYRTVFPVPLAMASSWDPKVEESVQRFAGQDARAAGIQLIFTPMVDIARDARWGRIVEGAGEDPYLGAAMARAQVIGFQGDELGPDSVSVCVKHYAGYGAADGGRDYDSSYIPEVLMRNVYLKPFHAAVEAGAGSFMSAYMDLNDVPATGNRWLLTDVLRKDWGFKGFVLSDAFAVGSLVTHGYAKDGEDAAYKAAHAGLNMDMASLTYTKNLAKVVKEGKLSEAEIDALVLPVLEIKYELGLFDNPYVDESKVEPTLNRPEGLALGRKVAARSMVLLKNDNHLLPLKTTVKKVAVIGPLADSTKDIEGGWTVEGLFGGQPKNHPVTVLAGLKARLSGAEITFVPGPEPQRVYPSMLDAITGAKPGPPPTQAEIGEWLAKTRAAAEGADLVIAVMGEKANMSSEAASRATLDLPGIQQQMLETAAATGKPVVLVLENGRPLDIRWATEHVGAVLESWYSGTEGGNAVADVLFGDVNPGGKLTVSWPRTAGAEPLYYNHTRTHDPEDAPTFTSRYWDVSSKPLYPFGYGLSYTTFKFDHLKLAKPAVKAGDATEVTVDVTNTGAVAGDAVAQVYIHQQAGTASRPVRELKGFERVALNPGETKTLKFTLGKAELEYWNPQTKTWIVEPGVFDIWAGEDSTAALHAELKVE
;
A
#
# COMPACT_ATOMS: atom_id res chain seq x y z
N MET A 1 6.58 -13.39 78.61
CA MET A 1 5.93 -14.43 79.43
C MET A 1 5.30 -15.41 78.45
N MET A 2 6.04 -16.50 78.25
CA MET A 2 5.54 -17.91 78.40
C MET A 2 4.31 -18.26 77.52
N LEU A 3 4.19 -19.36 76.85
CA LEU A 3 4.94 -20.61 76.62
C LEU A 3 4.28 -21.34 75.41
N ARG A 4 5.11 -22.00 74.61
CA ARG A 4 4.94 -23.26 73.90
C ARG A 4 3.63 -24.05 74.06
N TYR A 5 3.11 -24.62 72.95
CA TYR A 5 2.92 -26.09 72.89
C TYR A 5 2.98 -26.63 71.43
N PHE A 6 3.71 -27.73 71.31
CA PHE A 6 3.89 -28.59 70.12
C PHE A 6 2.67 -29.48 69.90
N GLY A 7 2.30 -29.77 68.68
CA GLY A 7 1.43 -30.86 68.31
C GLY A 7 1.78 -31.36 66.89
N LYS A 8 2.42 -32.52 66.84
CA LYS A 8 2.69 -33.29 65.60
C LYS A 8 1.39 -33.95 65.13
N ALA A 9 1.11 -33.92 63.81
CA ALA A 9 0.34 -34.91 63.09
C ALA A 9 0.92 -35.12 61.68
N THR A 10 1.36 -36.31 61.47
CA THR A 10 1.81 -36.93 60.21
C THR A 10 0.61 -37.25 59.33
N GLY A 11 0.73 -37.06 57.99
CA GLY A 11 -0.19 -37.75 57.13
C GLY A 11 -0.26 -37.23 55.69
N MET A 12 0.29 -38.00 54.78
CA MET A 12 0.00 -38.16 53.34
C MET A 12 0.44 -37.08 52.36
N LEU A 13 1.58 -37.32 51.74
CA LEU A 13 2.01 -36.81 50.43
C LEU A 13 1.09 -37.38 49.34
N GLY A 14 0.15 -36.56 48.86
CA GLY A 14 -0.54 -36.82 47.57
C GLY A 14 0.19 -36.09 46.48
N CYS A 15 0.97 -36.79 45.64
CA CYS A 15 1.47 -36.27 44.38
C CYS A 15 0.32 -35.96 43.42
N VAL A 16 -0.05 -34.71 43.29
CA VAL A 16 -0.80 -34.25 42.11
C VAL A 16 0.23 -33.89 41.05
N LEU A 17 0.43 -34.80 40.08
CA LEU A 17 1.07 -34.49 38.84
C LEU A 17 0.13 -33.56 38.06
N ALA A 18 0.33 -32.27 38.13
CA ALA A 18 -0.24 -31.34 37.18
C ALA A 18 0.51 -31.55 35.85
N LEU A 19 -0.14 -32.21 34.89
CA LEU A 19 0.25 -32.16 33.49
C LEU A 19 0.05 -30.71 33.04
N ALA A 20 1.11 -29.92 33.09
CA ALA A 20 1.22 -28.70 32.32
C ALA A 20 1.36 -29.13 30.85
N LEU A 21 0.24 -29.17 30.13
CA LEU A 21 0.25 -29.08 28.66
C LEU A 21 0.76 -27.68 28.32
N GLY A 22 2.07 -27.54 28.33
CA GLY A 22 2.74 -26.39 27.73
C GLY A 22 2.45 -26.45 26.24
N THR A 23 1.69 -25.52 25.71
CA THR A 23 1.75 -25.16 24.32
C THR A 23 3.20 -24.74 24.06
N GLN A 24 4.01 -25.66 23.52
CA GLN A 24 5.30 -25.27 22.93
C GLN A 24 4.96 -24.38 21.74
N THR A 25 5.09 -23.09 21.89
CA THR A 25 5.27 -22.20 20.76
C THR A 25 6.51 -22.70 20.03
N ALA A 26 6.34 -23.17 18.81
CA ALA A 26 7.47 -23.56 17.97
C ALA A 26 8.37 -22.31 17.84
N LEU A 27 9.59 -22.42 18.34
CA LEU A 27 10.58 -21.36 18.20
C LEU A 27 10.89 -21.18 16.70
N ALA A 28 10.98 -19.94 16.24
CA ALA A 28 11.41 -19.63 14.89
C ALA A 28 12.78 -20.28 14.64
N MET A 29 12.94 -20.89 13.46
CA MET A 29 14.20 -21.50 13.05
C MET A 29 15.18 -20.39 12.69
N SER A 30 16.41 -20.42 13.22
CA SER A 30 17.41 -19.42 12.85
C SER A 30 17.75 -19.51 11.36
N GLN A 31 18.02 -18.38 10.70
CA GLN A 31 18.43 -18.34 9.29
C GLN A 31 19.62 -19.26 8.99
N ALA A 32 20.61 -19.32 9.89
CA ALA A 32 21.77 -20.22 9.73
C ALA A 32 21.38 -21.71 9.77
N GLU A 33 20.36 -22.07 10.52
CA GLU A 33 19.84 -23.46 10.54
C GLU A 33 19.00 -23.76 9.31
N ALA A 34 18.12 -22.83 8.90
CA ALA A 34 17.35 -22.93 7.67
C ALA A 34 18.27 -23.10 6.46
N HIS A 35 19.33 -22.29 6.36
CA HIS A 35 20.34 -22.41 5.32
C HIS A 35 20.98 -23.80 5.27
N ARG A 36 21.47 -24.33 6.40
CA ARG A 36 22.08 -25.67 6.43
C ARG A 36 21.13 -26.78 6.00
N LYS A 37 19.84 -26.70 6.45
CA LYS A 37 18.81 -27.70 6.06
C LYS A 37 18.48 -27.59 4.58
N ALA A 38 18.33 -26.37 4.06
CA ALA A 38 18.07 -26.12 2.65
C ALA A 38 19.21 -26.63 1.75
N GLU A 39 20.49 -26.35 2.10
CA GLU A 39 21.64 -26.92 1.37
C GLU A 39 21.67 -28.46 1.39
N ALA A 40 21.34 -29.07 2.54
CA ALA A 40 21.31 -30.53 2.64
C ALA A 40 20.20 -31.17 1.80
N LEU A 41 19.04 -30.47 1.70
CA LEU A 41 17.92 -30.88 0.85
C LEU A 41 18.27 -30.69 -0.64
N LEU A 42 18.84 -29.55 -1.00
CA LEU A 42 19.21 -29.19 -2.37
C LEU A 42 20.15 -30.22 -3.02
N LYS A 43 21.08 -30.79 -2.24
CA LYS A 43 21.99 -31.86 -2.68
C LYS A 43 21.29 -33.19 -3.04
N GLN A 44 20.04 -33.41 -2.61
CA GLN A 44 19.24 -34.59 -2.89
C GLN A 44 18.30 -34.39 -4.07
N MET A 45 18.12 -33.15 -4.54
CA MET A 45 17.20 -32.80 -5.60
C MET A 45 17.77 -33.10 -6.98
N THR A 46 16.90 -33.61 -7.85
CA THR A 46 17.16 -33.63 -9.29
C THR A 46 17.00 -32.25 -9.89
N LEU A 47 17.55 -32.00 -11.08
CA LEU A 47 17.38 -30.74 -11.78
C LEU A 47 15.89 -30.36 -11.97
N ASP A 48 15.06 -31.35 -12.33
CA ASP A 48 13.61 -31.13 -12.52
C ASP A 48 12.91 -30.70 -11.22
N GLU A 49 13.28 -31.27 -10.07
CA GLU A 49 12.75 -30.87 -8.76
C GLU A 49 13.25 -29.50 -8.33
N LYS A 50 14.52 -29.15 -8.65
CA LYS A 50 15.04 -27.78 -8.43
C LYS A 50 14.23 -26.75 -9.22
N ILE A 51 14.04 -27.00 -10.52
CA ILE A 51 13.22 -26.14 -11.38
C ILE A 51 11.76 -26.08 -10.87
N GLY A 52 11.25 -27.18 -10.32
CA GLY A 52 9.92 -27.21 -9.71
C GLY A 52 9.75 -26.22 -8.55
N GLN A 53 10.80 -26.02 -7.74
CA GLN A 53 10.77 -24.99 -6.65
C GLN A 53 10.87 -23.55 -7.17
N MET A 54 11.25 -23.37 -8.44
CA MET A 54 11.30 -22.08 -9.12
C MET A 54 9.99 -21.76 -9.87
N ASN A 55 8.92 -22.51 -9.61
CA ASN A 55 7.62 -22.34 -10.27
C ASN A 55 6.53 -22.04 -9.27
N GLU A 56 5.75 -21.00 -9.55
CA GLU A 56 4.50 -20.70 -8.88
C GLU A 56 3.34 -20.90 -9.87
N SER A 57 2.59 -21.95 -9.65
CA SER A 57 1.43 -22.31 -10.49
C SER A 57 0.20 -21.54 -10.04
N SER A 58 -0.82 -21.44 -10.90
CA SER A 58 -2.10 -20.89 -10.47
C SER A 58 -2.98 -21.97 -9.86
N GLY A 59 -3.38 -21.77 -8.61
CA GLY A 59 -4.37 -22.60 -7.92
C GLY A 59 -5.81 -22.42 -8.45
N VAL A 60 -6.02 -21.42 -9.31
CA VAL A 60 -7.32 -21.14 -9.94
C VAL A 60 -7.26 -21.47 -11.42
N GLN A 61 -8.22 -22.28 -11.88
CA GLN A 61 -8.33 -22.59 -13.32
C GLN A 61 -8.83 -21.36 -14.08
N MET A 62 -7.95 -20.70 -14.82
CA MET A 62 -8.30 -19.64 -15.75
C MET A 62 -8.10 -20.10 -17.20
N PRO A 63 -8.96 -19.70 -18.15
CA PRO A 63 -8.83 -20.09 -19.55
C PRO A 63 -7.47 -19.75 -20.19
N MET A 64 -6.77 -18.74 -19.66
CA MET A 64 -5.47 -18.28 -20.15
C MET A 64 -4.28 -19.01 -19.51
N LEU A 65 -4.49 -19.84 -18.47
CA LEU A 65 -3.44 -20.48 -17.65
C LEU A 65 -3.19 -21.91 -18.07
N GLY A 66 -3.26 -22.38 -19.20
CA GLY A 66 -2.85 -23.72 -19.64
C GLY A 66 -3.58 -24.90 -18.95
N SER A 67 -3.33 -26.12 -19.40
CA SER A 67 -4.10 -27.31 -18.98
C SER A 67 -3.38 -28.19 -17.96
N ASP A 68 -2.21 -27.79 -17.45
CA ASP A 68 -1.47 -28.63 -16.50
C ASP A 68 -2.18 -28.63 -15.15
N LYS A 69 -2.53 -29.83 -14.67
CA LYS A 69 -3.18 -29.97 -13.37
C LYS A 69 -2.14 -29.77 -12.28
N PRO A 70 -2.40 -28.90 -11.28
CA PRO A 70 -1.50 -28.70 -10.15
C PRO A 70 -1.09 -30.02 -9.49
N ASP A 71 -2.02 -30.96 -9.32
CA ASP A 71 -1.80 -32.28 -8.71
C ASP A 71 -0.63 -33.05 -9.35
N ASP A 72 -0.59 -33.10 -10.68
CA ASP A 72 0.45 -33.87 -11.41
C ASP A 72 1.83 -33.21 -11.25
N LEU A 73 1.90 -31.91 -11.27
CA LEU A 73 3.14 -31.16 -11.04
C LEU A 73 3.63 -31.33 -9.59
N ILE A 74 2.73 -31.26 -8.62
CA ILE A 74 3.05 -31.41 -7.20
C ILE A 74 3.62 -32.82 -6.92
N VAL A 75 2.94 -33.88 -7.37
CA VAL A 75 3.38 -35.26 -7.16
C VAL A 75 4.74 -35.54 -7.82
N GLN A 76 5.04 -34.88 -8.95
CA GLN A 76 6.34 -34.97 -9.63
C GLN A 76 7.43 -34.10 -8.97
N GLY A 77 7.12 -33.36 -7.90
CA GLY A 77 8.04 -32.42 -7.27
C GLY A 77 8.28 -31.13 -8.09
N LYS A 78 7.38 -30.84 -9.04
CA LYS A 78 7.45 -29.68 -9.95
C LYS A 78 6.54 -28.51 -9.55
N GLY A 79 5.83 -28.60 -8.42
CA GLY A 79 4.98 -27.57 -7.83
C GLY A 79 5.63 -26.97 -6.57
N GLY A 80 6.32 -25.85 -6.66
CA GLY A 80 6.99 -25.20 -5.54
C GLY A 80 6.10 -24.24 -4.77
N SER A 81 5.23 -23.56 -5.48
CA SER A 81 4.31 -22.54 -4.95
C SER A 81 2.99 -22.56 -5.73
N GLU A 82 1.90 -22.13 -5.07
CA GLU A 82 0.56 -22.02 -5.68
C GLU A 82 -0.03 -20.62 -5.39
N LEU A 83 -0.53 -20.00 -6.45
CA LEU A 83 -1.07 -18.64 -6.47
C LEU A 83 -2.61 -18.65 -6.35
N TRP A 84 -3.17 -17.73 -5.55
CA TRP A 84 -4.61 -17.37 -5.50
C TRP A 84 -5.56 -18.48 -5.03
N LEU A 85 -5.10 -19.38 -4.19
CA LEU A 85 -5.95 -20.39 -3.58
C LEU A 85 -6.31 -19.99 -2.14
N ILE A 86 -7.63 -19.91 -1.82
CA ILE A 86 -8.14 -19.56 -0.48
C ILE A 86 -9.03 -20.64 0.14
N ASP A 87 -9.35 -21.71 -0.59
CA ASP A 87 -10.08 -22.84 -0.03
C ASP A 87 -9.15 -23.67 0.86
N VAL A 88 -9.34 -23.57 2.17
CA VAL A 88 -8.50 -24.22 3.18
C VAL A 88 -8.46 -25.73 3.02
N LYS A 89 -9.56 -26.37 2.61
CA LYS A 89 -9.60 -27.84 2.36
C LYS A 89 -8.75 -28.20 1.16
N GLU A 90 -8.80 -27.40 0.12
CA GLU A 90 -7.99 -27.61 -1.07
C GLU A 90 -6.50 -27.32 -0.78
N ILE A 91 -6.18 -26.29 -0.02
CA ILE A 91 -4.82 -26.02 0.49
C ILE A 91 -4.28 -27.23 1.24
N ASN A 92 -5.03 -27.78 2.21
CA ASN A 92 -4.63 -28.98 2.94
C ASN A 92 -4.48 -30.20 2.02
N ARG A 93 -5.41 -30.39 1.06
CA ARG A 93 -5.35 -31.50 0.09
C ARG A 93 -4.07 -31.45 -0.75
N LEU A 94 -3.72 -30.27 -1.27
CA LEU A 94 -2.49 -30.09 -2.06
C LEU A 94 -1.23 -30.27 -1.20
N GLN A 95 -1.24 -29.81 0.05
CA GLN A 95 -0.15 -30.06 0.98
C GLN A 95 0.04 -31.57 1.25
N HIS A 96 -1.05 -32.34 1.43
CA HIS A 96 -0.96 -33.80 1.56
C HIS A 96 -0.36 -34.44 0.31
N LEU A 97 -0.69 -33.97 -0.90
CA LEU A 97 -0.04 -34.47 -2.12
C LEU A 97 1.47 -34.17 -2.12
N ALA A 98 1.85 -32.93 -1.76
CA ALA A 98 3.26 -32.55 -1.74
C ALA A 98 4.07 -33.32 -0.70
N VAL A 99 3.56 -33.41 0.53
CA VAL A 99 4.29 -34.00 1.66
C VAL A 99 4.24 -35.56 1.64
N GLU A 100 3.14 -36.18 1.18
CA GLU A 100 2.98 -37.63 1.27
C GLU A 100 3.26 -38.35 -0.05
N LYS A 101 3.11 -37.69 -1.19
CA LYS A 101 3.19 -38.34 -2.51
C LYS A 101 4.42 -37.95 -3.33
N SER A 102 5.03 -36.77 -3.07
CA SER A 102 6.27 -36.41 -3.74
C SER A 102 7.49 -37.12 -3.12
N ARG A 103 8.57 -37.24 -3.88
CA ARG A 103 9.77 -37.96 -3.46
C ARG A 103 10.53 -37.35 -2.30
N LEU A 104 10.57 -35.99 -2.25
CA LEU A 104 11.35 -35.25 -1.26
C LEU A 104 10.49 -34.61 -0.17
N HIS A 105 9.18 -34.79 -0.22
CA HIS A 105 8.25 -34.32 0.80
C HIS A 105 8.33 -32.81 1.04
N ILE A 106 8.63 -32.01 -0.01
CA ILE A 106 8.78 -30.54 0.09
C ILE A 106 7.40 -29.91 0.11
N PRO A 107 7.03 -29.13 1.17
CA PRO A 107 5.74 -28.48 1.25
C PRO A 107 5.60 -27.36 0.20
N ILE A 108 4.34 -27.08 -0.19
CA ILE A 108 3.99 -25.98 -1.08
C ILE A 108 3.97 -24.66 -0.31
N LEU A 109 4.33 -23.57 -0.97
CA LEU A 109 4.19 -22.19 -0.49
C LEU A 109 2.94 -21.59 -1.16
N PHE A 110 1.90 -21.21 -0.40
CA PHE A 110 0.70 -20.61 -0.94
C PHE A 110 0.80 -19.09 -0.92
N GLY A 111 0.63 -18.48 -2.10
CA GLY A 111 0.73 -17.05 -2.34
C GLY A 111 -0.61 -16.35 -2.59
N TYR A 112 -0.80 -15.13 -2.05
CA TYR A 112 -1.99 -14.31 -2.30
C TYR A 112 -1.73 -12.81 -2.13
N ASP A 113 -2.58 -11.97 -2.79
CA ASP A 113 -2.57 -10.51 -2.66
C ASP A 113 -3.38 -10.07 -1.43
N VAL A 114 -2.72 -9.96 -0.28
CA VAL A 114 -3.33 -9.45 0.97
C VAL A 114 -2.95 -7.98 1.13
N ILE A 115 -3.42 -7.12 0.23
CA ILE A 115 -2.94 -5.73 0.11
C ILE A 115 -3.36 -4.87 1.30
N HIS A 116 -4.62 -4.97 1.75
CA HIS A 116 -5.15 -4.17 2.86
C HIS A 116 -6.16 -4.94 3.72
N GLY A 117 -5.87 -6.19 4.00
CA GLY A 117 -6.67 -7.06 4.86
C GLY A 117 -7.06 -8.37 4.19
N TYR A 118 -7.56 -9.30 4.98
CA TYR A 118 -8.07 -10.60 4.50
C TYR A 118 -9.61 -10.61 4.54
N ARG A 119 -10.26 -11.00 5.66
CA ARG A 119 -11.71 -10.90 5.83
C ARG A 119 -12.13 -9.49 6.25
N THR A 120 -11.51 -8.94 7.29
CA THR A 120 -11.64 -7.52 7.57
C THR A 120 -10.84 -6.76 6.55
N VAL A 121 -11.52 -6.00 5.70
CA VAL A 121 -10.88 -5.11 4.72
C VAL A 121 -10.66 -3.77 5.39
N PHE A 122 -9.40 -3.36 5.47
CA PHE A 122 -8.97 -2.06 5.98
C PHE A 122 -8.99 -1.00 4.86
N PRO A 123 -8.82 0.28 5.18
CA PRO A 123 -8.64 1.28 4.13
C PRO A 123 -7.50 0.92 3.18
N VAL A 124 -7.61 1.35 1.93
CA VAL A 124 -6.55 1.12 0.93
C VAL A 124 -5.21 1.73 1.38
N PRO A 125 -4.06 1.23 0.89
CA PRO A 125 -2.73 1.70 1.35
C PRO A 125 -2.52 3.21 1.24
N LEU A 126 -3.00 3.86 0.17
CA LEU A 126 -2.93 5.32 0.02
C LEU A 126 -3.67 6.05 1.16
N ALA A 127 -4.81 5.51 1.59
CA ALA A 127 -5.55 6.02 2.74
C ALA A 127 -4.77 5.80 4.05
N MET A 128 -4.27 4.58 4.29
CA MET A 128 -3.51 4.28 5.50
C MET A 128 -2.27 5.16 5.62
N ALA A 129 -1.55 5.37 4.52
CA ALA A 129 -0.42 6.28 4.46
C ALA A 129 -0.82 7.74 4.76
N SER A 130 -2.05 8.16 4.40
CA SER A 130 -2.59 9.49 4.75
C SER A 130 -2.79 9.70 6.26
N SER A 131 -2.71 8.64 7.07
CA SER A 131 -2.63 8.78 8.53
C SER A 131 -1.31 9.40 9.00
N TRP A 132 -0.24 9.34 8.20
CA TRP A 132 1.13 9.73 8.56
C TRP A 132 1.61 9.08 9.87
N ASP A 133 1.19 7.85 10.11
CA ASP A 133 1.49 7.08 11.32
C ASP A 133 1.91 5.65 10.95
N PRO A 134 3.22 5.35 10.85
CA PRO A 134 3.70 4.01 10.52
C PRO A 134 3.18 2.91 11.46
N LYS A 135 2.79 3.26 12.70
CA LYS A 135 2.21 2.29 13.66
C LYS A 135 0.81 1.83 13.24
N VAL A 136 0.08 2.66 12.49
CA VAL A 136 -1.18 2.24 11.87
C VAL A 136 -0.92 1.13 10.89
N GLU A 137 0.03 1.33 9.96
CA GLU A 137 0.44 0.31 8.99
C GLU A 137 0.87 -0.99 9.69
N GLU A 138 1.80 -0.91 10.64
CA GLU A 138 2.27 -2.08 11.38
C GLU A 138 1.12 -2.85 12.05
N SER A 139 0.17 -2.14 12.67
CA SER A 139 -0.96 -2.76 13.39
C SER A 139 -1.91 -3.47 12.44
N VAL A 140 -2.25 -2.84 11.31
CA VAL A 140 -3.13 -3.41 10.28
C VAL A 140 -2.49 -4.64 9.66
N GLN A 141 -1.23 -4.53 9.26
CA GLN A 141 -0.55 -5.61 8.54
C GLN A 141 -0.26 -6.81 9.46
N ARG A 142 -0.03 -6.58 10.75
CA ARG A 142 0.05 -7.65 11.75
C ARG A 142 -1.28 -8.40 11.86
N PHE A 143 -2.41 -7.69 11.88
CA PHE A 143 -3.74 -8.30 11.94
C PHE A 143 -4.04 -9.09 10.65
N ALA A 144 -3.80 -8.48 9.49
CA ALA A 144 -4.02 -9.09 8.18
C ALA A 144 -3.12 -10.33 7.95
N GLY A 145 -1.85 -10.26 8.39
CA GLY A 145 -0.92 -11.38 8.33
C GLY A 145 -1.35 -12.58 9.17
N GLN A 146 -1.88 -12.34 10.36
CA GLN A 146 -2.44 -13.40 11.22
C GLN A 146 -3.66 -14.06 10.57
N ASP A 147 -4.55 -13.28 9.95
CA ASP A 147 -5.70 -13.80 9.22
C ASP A 147 -5.26 -14.64 8.01
N ALA A 148 -4.33 -14.12 7.22
CA ALA A 148 -3.77 -14.83 6.06
C ALA A 148 -3.11 -16.16 6.47
N ARG A 149 -2.26 -16.13 7.51
CA ARG A 149 -1.60 -17.34 8.02
C ARG A 149 -2.59 -18.38 8.52
N ALA A 150 -3.61 -17.97 9.26
CA ALA A 150 -4.67 -18.87 9.74
C ALA A 150 -5.48 -19.48 8.59
N ALA A 151 -5.63 -18.78 7.47
CA ALA A 151 -6.28 -19.26 6.25
C ALA A 151 -5.35 -20.10 5.34
N GLY A 152 -4.08 -20.28 5.72
CA GLY A 152 -3.14 -21.14 4.98
C GLY A 152 -2.32 -20.41 3.92
N ILE A 153 -2.29 -19.08 3.94
CA ILE A 153 -1.42 -18.27 3.09
C ILE A 153 -0.11 -18.00 3.84
N GLN A 154 1.03 -18.22 3.18
CA GLN A 154 2.36 -18.03 3.76
C GLN A 154 3.20 -16.99 3.01
N LEU A 155 2.91 -16.75 1.73
CA LEU A 155 3.53 -15.73 0.90
C LEU A 155 2.49 -14.68 0.53
N ILE A 156 2.75 -13.42 0.81
CA ILE A 156 1.82 -12.35 0.49
C ILE A 156 2.46 -11.36 -0.47
N PHE A 157 1.73 -10.98 -1.55
CA PHE A 157 2.23 -10.06 -2.58
C PHE A 157 1.99 -8.61 -2.18
N THR A 158 2.59 -8.24 -1.06
CA THR A 158 2.54 -6.92 -0.41
C THR A 158 3.78 -6.77 0.48
N PRO A 159 4.24 -5.55 0.82
CA PRO A 159 3.70 -4.25 0.44
C PRO A 159 3.98 -3.86 -1.01
N MET A 160 3.06 -3.07 -1.58
CA MET A 160 3.31 -2.33 -2.80
C MET A 160 3.94 -0.97 -2.44
N VAL A 161 5.18 -0.75 -2.86
CA VAL A 161 6.00 0.38 -2.42
C VAL A 161 6.45 1.28 -3.57
N ASP A 162 5.82 1.17 -4.72
CA ASP A 162 6.08 2.04 -5.86
C ASP A 162 5.78 3.50 -5.51
N ILE A 163 6.73 4.38 -5.78
CA ILE A 163 6.51 5.83 -5.71
C ILE A 163 5.72 6.25 -6.94
N ALA A 164 4.55 6.83 -6.74
CA ALA A 164 3.64 7.26 -7.79
C ALA A 164 3.54 8.80 -7.82
N ARG A 165 3.86 9.39 -8.98
CA ARG A 165 3.91 10.84 -9.22
C ARG A 165 2.96 11.30 -10.31
N ASP A 166 2.07 10.41 -10.75
CA ASP A 166 1.06 10.66 -11.77
C ASP A 166 -0.27 10.03 -11.34
N ALA A 167 -1.24 10.86 -10.97
CA ALA A 167 -2.56 10.42 -10.50
C ALA A 167 -3.37 9.67 -11.58
N ARG A 168 -2.95 9.73 -12.85
CA ARG A 168 -3.57 8.96 -13.92
C ARG A 168 -3.30 7.46 -13.81
N TRP A 169 -2.20 7.08 -13.15
CA TRP A 169 -1.89 5.66 -12.90
C TRP A 169 -2.84 5.05 -11.86
N GLY A 170 -3.52 3.98 -12.25
CA GLY A 170 -4.55 3.35 -11.41
C GLY A 170 -4.02 2.77 -10.11
N ARG A 171 -2.80 2.24 -10.15
CA ARG A 171 -2.17 1.55 -9.00
C ARG A 171 -1.63 2.50 -7.92
N ILE A 172 -1.72 3.80 -8.10
CA ILE A 172 -1.38 4.78 -7.05
C ILE A 172 -2.10 4.48 -5.72
N VAL A 173 -3.30 3.91 -5.78
CA VAL A 173 -4.11 3.51 -4.61
C VAL A 173 -3.46 2.45 -3.75
N GLU A 174 -2.57 1.62 -4.32
CA GLU A 174 -1.93 0.48 -3.66
C GLU A 174 -0.67 0.87 -2.86
N GLY A 175 -0.15 2.10 -3.01
CA GLY A 175 1.09 2.57 -2.41
C GLY A 175 0.92 3.72 -1.43
N ALA A 176 2.06 4.30 -1.01
CA ALA A 176 2.10 5.40 -0.04
C ALA A 176 2.18 6.80 -0.69
N GLY A 177 2.00 6.92 -2.01
CA GLY A 177 2.01 8.19 -2.73
C GLY A 177 3.36 8.57 -3.34
N GLU A 178 3.68 9.89 -3.36
CA GLU A 178 4.75 10.45 -4.19
C GLU A 178 6.11 10.60 -3.51
N ASP A 179 6.14 10.52 -2.16
CA ASP A 179 7.33 10.85 -1.39
C ASP A 179 8.15 9.63 -0.98
N PRO A 180 9.47 9.61 -1.29
CA PRO A 180 10.34 8.46 -1.00
C PRO A 180 10.63 8.27 0.50
N TYR A 181 10.60 9.34 1.33
CA TYR A 181 10.87 9.24 2.77
C TYR A 181 9.65 8.67 3.52
N LEU A 182 8.46 9.19 3.23
CA LEU A 182 7.21 8.65 3.75
C LEU A 182 6.99 7.21 3.27
N GLY A 183 7.19 6.96 1.96
CA GLY A 183 7.08 5.63 1.37
C GLY A 183 8.04 4.61 2.03
N ALA A 184 9.28 5.00 2.32
CA ALA A 184 10.25 4.16 3.02
C ALA A 184 9.81 3.84 4.47
N ALA A 185 9.24 4.83 5.19
CA ALA A 185 8.75 4.63 6.55
C ALA A 185 7.55 3.66 6.58
N MET A 186 6.62 3.82 5.63
CA MET A 186 5.46 2.92 5.50
C MET A 186 5.86 1.52 5.06
N ALA A 187 6.78 1.38 4.09
CA ALA A 187 7.31 0.09 3.65
C ALA A 187 7.92 -0.70 4.80
N ARG A 188 8.78 -0.06 5.60
CA ARG A 188 9.38 -0.67 6.80
C ARG A 188 8.30 -1.15 7.78
N ALA A 189 7.31 -0.33 8.08
CA ALA A 189 6.24 -0.65 9.01
C ALA A 189 5.38 -1.84 8.53
N GLN A 190 5.09 -1.89 7.23
CA GLN A 190 4.34 -2.99 6.61
C GLN A 190 5.10 -4.31 6.68
N VAL A 191 6.41 -4.32 6.34
CA VAL A 191 7.24 -5.53 6.45
C VAL A 191 7.26 -6.05 7.89
N ILE A 192 7.53 -5.17 8.88
CA ILE A 192 7.54 -5.53 10.31
C ILE A 192 6.15 -6.00 10.76
N GLY A 193 5.09 -5.36 10.29
CA GLY A 193 3.73 -5.74 10.60
C GLY A 193 3.43 -7.19 10.19
N PHE A 194 3.68 -7.56 8.96
CA PHE A 194 3.41 -8.89 8.43
C PHE A 194 4.36 -9.98 8.96
N GLN A 195 5.66 -9.73 8.96
CA GLN A 195 6.67 -10.73 9.28
C GLN A 195 7.00 -10.81 10.78
N GLY A 196 6.78 -9.74 11.54
CA GLY A 196 7.35 -9.56 12.87
C GLY A 196 8.84 -9.19 12.80
N ASP A 197 9.56 -9.39 13.92
CA ASP A 197 11.00 -9.12 13.99
C ASP A 197 11.81 -10.20 13.24
N GLU A 198 11.29 -11.42 13.16
CA GLU A 198 11.88 -12.57 12.47
C GLU A 198 10.75 -13.43 11.87
N LEU A 199 11.02 -14.04 10.69
CA LEU A 199 10.10 -15.01 10.10
C LEU A 199 9.96 -16.24 11.00
N GLY A 200 8.74 -16.76 11.09
CA GLY A 200 8.44 -17.90 11.92
C GLY A 200 7.14 -18.60 11.56
N PRO A 201 6.77 -19.67 12.29
CA PRO A 201 5.57 -20.46 12.02
C PRO A 201 4.25 -19.68 12.07
N ASP A 202 4.22 -18.56 12.80
CA ASP A 202 3.02 -17.72 12.98
C ASP A 202 3.02 -16.46 12.10
N SER A 203 4.07 -16.25 11.28
CA SER A 203 4.20 -15.12 10.37
C SER A 203 3.95 -15.52 8.91
N VAL A 204 3.86 -14.51 8.04
CA VAL A 204 3.83 -14.65 6.59
C VAL A 204 5.06 -13.97 5.99
N SER A 205 5.60 -14.48 4.89
CA SER A 205 6.66 -13.82 4.16
C SER A 205 6.08 -12.75 3.24
N VAL A 206 6.58 -11.54 3.31
CA VAL A 206 6.20 -10.48 2.35
C VAL A 206 6.88 -10.68 1.01
N CYS A 207 6.22 -10.23 -0.05
CA CYS A 207 6.79 -10.06 -1.38
C CYS A 207 6.60 -8.61 -1.81
N VAL A 208 7.65 -7.81 -1.63
CA VAL A 208 7.64 -6.37 -1.88
C VAL A 208 7.57 -6.09 -3.38
N LYS A 209 6.62 -5.27 -3.82
CA LYS A 209 6.33 -5.05 -5.24
C LYS A 209 6.15 -3.57 -5.59
N HIS A 210 6.37 -3.20 -6.85
CA HIS A 210 6.91 -3.97 -7.97
C HIS A 210 8.32 -3.48 -8.28
N TYR A 211 9.32 -4.31 -8.12
CA TYR A 211 10.73 -3.94 -8.19
C TYR A 211 11.21 -3.80 -9.65
N ALA A 212 11.50 -2.56 -10.15
CA ALA A 212 11.26 -1.27 -9.54
C ALA A 212 11.06 -0.18 -10.61
N GLY A 213 10.37 0.90 -10.20
CA GLY A 213 10.16 2.06 -11.06
C GLY A 213 8.83 2.08 -11.79
N TYR A 214 7.91 1.18 -11.46
CA TYR A 214 6.63 0.99 -12.13
C TYR A 214 5.70 2.20 -12.00
N GLY A 215 5.72 2.92 -10.88
CA GLY A 215 4.93 4.14 -10.69
C GLY A 215 5.36 5.35 -11.54
N ALA A 216 6.39 5.18 -12.38
CA ALA A 216 6.82 6.16 -13.39
C ALA A 216 6.45 5.75 -14.82
N ALA A 217 5.51 4.83 -14.99
CA ALA A 217 5.03 4.39 -16.30
C ALA A 217 4.61 5.58 -17.16
N ASP A 218 5.00 5.56 -18.43
CA ASP A 218 4.88 6.70 -19.35
C ASP A 218 3.41 7.14 -19.52
N GLY A 219 3.15 8.40 -19.19
CA GLY A 219 1.81 8.99 -19.22
C GLY A 219 0.82 8.38 -18.23
N GLY A 220 1.28 7.76 -17.14
CA GLY A 220 0.45 7.09 -16.15
C GLY A 220 -0.29 5.86 -16.67
N ARG A 221 0.14 5.29 -17.81
CA ARG A 221 -0.46 4.09 -18.40
C ARG A 221 0.11 2.85 -17.74
N ASP A 222 -0.75 2.03 -17.16
CA ASP A 222 -0.34 0.78 -16.56
C ASP A 222 0.32 -0.15 -17.59
N TYR A 223 1.36 -0.87 -17.19
CA TYR A 223 2.22 -1.74 -18.02
C TYR A 223 3.14 -1.03 -19.03
N ASP A 224 3.04 0.30 -19.18
CA ASP A 224 3.90 1.02 -20.12
C ASP A 224 5.33 1.20 -19.58
N SER A 225 6.28 1.45 -20.45
CA SER A 225 7.70 1.61 -20.13
C SER A 225 7.98 2.76 -19.17
N SER A 226 9.03 2.64 -18.37
CA SER A 226 9.52 3.70 -17.48
C SER A 226 10.92 4.11 -17.86
N TYR A 227 11.11 5.41 -18.13
CA TYR A 227 12.41 6.00 -18.47
C TYR A 227 12.92 6.85 -17.31
N ILE A 228 13.76 6.25 -16.47
CA ILE A 228 14.19 6.85 -15.20
C ILE A 228 15.73 6.93 -15.17
N PRO A 229 16.32 8.11 -15.15
CA PRO A 229 17.77 8.25 -14.94
C PRO A 229 18.21 7.60 -13.61
N GLU A 230 19.40 7.00 -13.57
CA GLU A 230 19.91 6.31 -12.36
C GLU A 230 19.87 7.20 -11.11
N VAL A 231 20.16 8.50 -11.25
CA VAL A 231 20.11 9.46 -10.15
C VAL A 231 18.70 9.53 -9.53
N LEU A 232 17.67 9.52 -10.36
CA LEU A 232 16.28 9.56 -9.91
C LEU A 232 15.84 8.19 -9.38
N MET A 233 16.26 7.09 -10.03
CA MET A 233 16.03 5.74 -9.51
C MET A 233 16.52 5.61 -8.06
N ARG A 234 17.79 5.96 -7.80
CA ARG A 234 18.41 5.79 -6.49
C ARG A 234 17.89 6.77 -5.43
N ASN A 235 17.62 8.03 -5.80
CA ASN A 235 17.16 9.03 -4.84
C ASN A 235 15.66 8.96 -4.53
N VAL A 236 14.86 8.34 -5.39
CA VAL A 236 13.40 8.31 -5.27
C VAL A 236 12.85 6.90 -5.30
N TYR A 237 12.86 6.24 -6.45
CA TYR A 237 12.08 5.01 -6.66
C TYR A 237 12.61 3.79 -5.91
N LEU A 238 13.91 3.70 -5.67
CA LEU A 238 14.53 2.58 -4.96
C LEU A 238 14.52 2.72 -3.44
N LYS A 239 14.26 3.92 -2.88
CA LYS A 239 14.33 4.14 -1.42
C LYS A 239 13.34 3.28 -0.60
N PRO A 240 12.06 3.17 -0.96
CA PRO A 240 11.14 2.31 -0.21
C PRO A 240 11.52 0.82 -0.27
N PHE A 241 12.03 0.36 -1.42
CA PHE A 241 12.53 -1.01 -1.58
C PHE A 241 13.76 -1.28 -0.70
N HIS A 242 14.69 -0.32 -0.63
CA HIS A 242 15.86 -0.45 0.26
C HIS A 242 15.43 -0.53 1.73
N ALA A 243 14.47 0.32 2.15
CA ALA A 243 13.91 0.26 3.50
C ALA A 243 13.25 -1.08 3.82
N ALA A 244 12.62 -1.71 2.82
CA ALA A 244 12.04 -3.05 2.97
C ALA A 244 13.13 -4.14 3.11
N VAL A 245 14.26 -4.04 2.39
CA VAL A 245 15.42 -4.93 2.58
C VAL A 245 15.97 -4.77 4.00
N GLU A 246 16.16 -3.54 4.48
CA GLU A 246 16.64 -3.27 5.84
C GLU A 246 15.66 -3.77 6.93
N ALA A 247 14.36 -3.82 6.62
CA ALA A 247 13.33 -4.37 7.50
C ALA A 247 13.26 -5.91 7.45
N GLY A 248 14.08 -6.57 6.62
CA GLY A 248 14.15 -8.03 6.55
C GLY A 248 13.12 -8.68 5.61
N ALA A 249 12.65 -7.99 4.57
CA ALA A 249 11.72 -8.57 3.59
C ALA A 249 12.21 -9.91 3.03
N GLY A 250 11.34 -10.94 3.04
CA GLY A 250 11.69 -12.29 2.59
C GLY A 250 11.75 -12.44 1.08
N SER A 251 10.96 -11.67 0.33
CA SER A 251 10.97 -11.73 -1.13
C SER A 251 10.60 -10.42 -1.79
N PHE A 252 10.88 -10.33 -3.10
CA PHE A 252 10.54 -9.21 -3.98
C PHE A 252 9.84 -9.72 -5.23
N MET A 253 8.95 -8.90 -5.81
CA MET A 253 8.33 -9.17 -7.11
C MET A 253 8.90 -8.20 -8.13
N SER A 254 9.44 -8.72 -9.26
CA SER A 254 9.89 -7.87 -10.37
C SER A 254 8.70 -7.24 -11.10
N ALA A 255 8.84 -5.99 -11.51
CA ALA A 255 7.77 -5.29 -12.24
C ALA A 255 7.57 -5.82 -13.66
N TYR A 256 6.39 -5.50 -14.24
CA TYR A 256 6.04 -5.88 -15.61
C TYR A 256 6.85 -5.14 -16.69
N MET A 257 7.03 -3.82 -16.49
CA MET A 257 7.43 -2.89 -17.53
C MET A 257 8.92 -2.96 -17.88
N ASP A 258 9.28 -2.35 -19.01
CA ASP A 258 10.65 -2.02 -19.35
C ASP A 258 11.15 -0.85 -18.50
N LEU A 259 12.26 -1.04 -17.81
CA LEU A 259 13.01 0.03 -17.17
C LEU A 259 14.20 0.43 -18.10
N ASN A 260 14.11 1.60 -18.72
CA ASN A 260 15.16 2.06 -19.64
C ASN A 260 15.49 1.02 -20.73
N ASP A 261 14.46 0.55 -21.45
CA ASP A 261 14.51 -0.44 -22.52
C ASP A 261 14.88 -1.88 -22.10
N VAL A 262 14.96 -2.18 -20.80
CA VAL A 262 15.23 -3.54 -20.30
C VAL A 262 14.08 -3.99 -19.40
N PRO A 263 13.35 -5.06 -19.72
CA PRO A 263 12.30 -5.59 -18.87
C PRO A 263 12.79 -5.84 -17.44
N ALA A 264 12.10 -5.35 -16.43
CA ALA A 264 12.52 -5.47 -15.03
C ALA A 264 12.80 -6.92 -14.64
N THR A 265 11.98 -7.87 -15.13
CA THR A 265 12.13 -9.33 -14.92
C THR A 265 13.42 -9.91 -15.52
N GLY A 266 13.99 -9.28 -16.56
CA GLY A 266 15.25 -9.66 -17.19
C GLY A 266 16.41 -8.72 -16.88
N ASN A 267 16.23 -7.77 -15.98
CA ASN A 267 17.20 -6.69 -15.72
C ASN A 267 18.24 -7.08 -14.66
N ARG A 268 19.40 -7.56 -15.11
CA ARG A 268 20.50 -7.98 -14.23
C ARG A 268 21.02 -6.86 -13.33
N TRP A 269 21.10 -5.62 -13.83
CA TRP A 269 21.50 -4.48 -13.01
C TRP A 269 20.58 -4.32 -11.80
N LEU A 270 19.27 -4.41 -12.04
CA LEU A 270 18.25 -4.26 -11.01
C LEU A 270 18.28 -5.46 -10.02
N LEU A 271 18.14 -6.69 -10.53
CA LEU A 271 17.93 -7.89 -9.70
C LEU A 271 19.22 -8.39 -9.02
N THR A 272 20.37 -8.21 -9.66
CA THR A 272 21.64 -8.72 -9.15
C THR A 272 22.54 -7.61 -8.60
N ASP A 273 22.82 -6.56 -9.40
CA ASP A 273 23.84 -5.60 -9.00
C ASP A 273 23.32 -4.70 -7.87
N VAL A 274 22.14 -4.11 -8.01
CA VAL A 274 21.55 -3.25 -6.97
C VAL A 274 21.03 -4.10 -5.81
N LEU A 275 20.08 -5.01 -6.05
CA LEU A 275 19.38 -5.70 -4.96
C LEU A 275 20.30 -6.61 -4.14
N ARG A 276 21.13 -7.44 -4.80
CA ARG A 276 21.94 -8.44 -4.12
C ARG A 276 23.35 -7.96 -3.76
N LYS A 277 24.04 -7.25 -4.69
CA LYS A 277 25.43 -6.84 -4.41
C LYS A 277 25.49 -5.55 -3.60
N ASP A 278 24.74 -4.50 -4.01
CA ASP A 278 24.78 -3.22 -3.30
C ASP A 278 24.07 -3.31 -1.92
N TRP A 279 22.87 -3.94 -1.88
CA TRP A 279 22.05 -3.99 -0.66
C TRP A 279 22.19 -5.27 0.15
N GLY A 280 22.80 -6.33 -0.40
CA GLY A 280 23.04 -7.59 0.30
C GLY A 280 21.79 -8.42 0.53
N PHE A 281 20.72 -8.22 -0.23
CA PHE A 281 19.47 -8.99 -0.12
C PHE A 281 19.72 -10.49 -0.26
N LYS A 282 19.15 -11.29 0.65
CA LYS A 282 19.35 -12.76 0.74
C LYS A 282 18.14 -13.58 0.33
N GLY A 283 16.95 -13.00 0.33
CA GLY A 283 15.71 -13.69 -0.02
C GLY A 283 15.62 -14.00 -1.53
N PHE A 284 14.42 -14.34 -1.99
CA PHE A 284 14.18 -14.65 -3.38
C PHE A 284 13.42 -13.56 -4.12
N VAL A 285 13.56 -13.54 -5.45
CA VAL A 285 12.79 -12.65 -6.35
C VAL A 285 11.90 -13.52 -7.21
N LEU A 286 10.59 -13.25 -7.22
CA LEU A 286 9.67 -13.85 -8.17
C LEU A 286 9.28 -12.83 -9.24
N SER A 287 8.85 -13.32 -10.41
CA SER A 287 8.27 -12.46 -11.44
C SER A 287 6.87 -12.03 -11.03
N ASP A 288 6.38 -10.94 -11.58
CA ASP A 288 4.94 -10.72 -11.65
C ASP A 288 4.27 -11.76 -12.57
N ALA A 289 2.94 -11.86 -12.52
CA ALA A 289 2.18 -12.88 -13.25
C ALA A 289 2.49 -12.83 -14.76
N PHE A 290 2.91 -13.96 -15.32
CA PHE A 290 3.30 -14.12 -16.74
C PHE A 290 4.54 -13.34 -17.19
N ALA A 291 5.20 -12.55 -16.34
CA ALA A 291 6.22 -11.60 -16.79
C ALA A 291 7.47 -12.26 -17.39
N VAL A 292 7.82 -13.52 -17.02
CA VAL A 292 8.89 -14.26 -17.69
C VAL A 292 8.52 -14.58 -19.13
N GLY A 293 7.29 -15.07 -19.36
CA GLY A 293 6.79 -15.33 -20.72
C GLY A 293 6.69 -14.07 -21.57
N SER A 294 6.32 -12.96 -20.93
CA SER A 294 6.16 -11.64 -21.56
C SER A 294 7.46 -11.05 -22.09
N LEU A 295 8.63 -11.53 -21.68
CA LEU A 295 9.92 -11.13 -22.28
C LEU A 295 9.96 -11.35 -23.79
N VAL A 296 9.18 -12.32 -24.30
CA VAL A 296 9.02 -12.54 -25.75
C VAL A 296 8.14 -11.45 -26.37
N THR A 297 7.06 -11.07 -25.70
CA THR A 297 6.17 -9.99 -26.14
C THR A 297 6.89 -8.63 -26.20
N HIS A 298 7.76 -8.35 -25.23
CA HIS A 298 8.62 -7.15 -25.22
C HIS A 298 9.67 -7.13 -26.35
N GLY A 299 9.84 -8.26 -27.08
CA GLY A 299 10.92 -8.39 -28.07
C GLY A 299 12.31 -8.50 -27.46
N TYR A 300 12.39 -8.64 -26.13
CA TYR A 300 13.65 -8.84 -25.41
C TYR A 300 14.17 -10.26 -25.54
N ALA A 301 13.29 -11.25 -25.52
CA ALA A 301 13.62 -12.64 -25.79
C ALA A 301 13.01 -13.13 -27.11
N LYS A 302 13.74 -14.00 -27.83
CA LYS A 302 13.29 -14.54 -29.12
C LYS A 302 12.23 -15.64 -29.00
N ASP A 303 12.26 -16.39 -27.89
CA ASP A 303 11.35 -17.50 -27.58
C ASP A 303 11.38 -17.80 -26.06
N GLY A 304 10.57 -18.78 -25.62
CA GLY A 304 10.49 -19.15 -24.21
C GLY A 304 11.79 -19.69 -23.61
N GLU A 305 12.66 -20.33 -24.41
CA GLU A 305 13.98 -20.79 -23.94
C GLU A 305 14.91 -19.61 -23.65
N ASP A 306 14.94 -18.64 -24.55
CA ASP A 306 15.72 -17.42 -24.38
C ASP A 306 15.18 -16.56 -23.21
N ALA A 307 13.85 -16.51 -23.02
CA ALA A 307 13.21 -15.86 -21.89
C ALA A 307 13.61 -16.51 -20.56
N ALA A 308 13.53 -17.83 -20.46
CA ALA A 308 13.96 -18.58 -19.27
C ALA A 308 15.43 -18.34 -18.94
N TYR A 309 16.31 -18.39 -19.95
CA TYR A 309 17.73 -18.08 -19.80
C TYR A 309 17.97 -16.67 -19.27
N LYS A 310 17.38 -15.65 -19.92
CA LYS A 310 17.61 -14.26 -19.58
C LYS A 310 17.10 -13.88 -18.19
N ALA A 311 15.93 -14.36 -17.81
CA ALA A 311 15.37 -14.13 -16.49
C ALA A 311 16.20 -14.80 -15.38
N ALA A 312 16.56 -16.10 -15.54
CA ALA A 312 17.40 -16.81 -14.58
C ALA A 312 18.80 -16.20 -14.46
N HIS A 313 19.44 -15.84 -15.60
CA HIS A 313 20.73 -15.18 -15.63
C HIS A 313 20.70 -13.77 -15.00
N ALA A 314 19.57 -13.08 -15.06
CA ALA A 314 19.40 -11.80 -14.36
C ALA A 314 19.31 -11.95 -12.84
N GLY A 315 18.99 -13.15 -12.32
CA GLY A 315 18.88 -13.43 -10.89
C GLY A 315 17.44 -13.62 -10.40
N LEU A 316 16.47 -13.88 -11.30
CA LEU A 316 15.09 -14.19 -10.96
C LEU A 316 14.98 -15.64 -10.45
N ASN A 317 14.44 -15.83 -9.24
CA ASN A 317 14.36 -17.11 -8.59
C ASN A 317 13.11 -17.90 -8.98
N MET A 318 11.97 -17.25 -9.19
CA MET A 318 10.70 -17.93 -9.38
C MET A 318 9.89 -17.28 -10.50
N ASP A 319 9.28 -18.12 -11.33
CA ASP A 319 8.40 -17.76 -12.45
C ASP A 319 6.94 -17.89 -12.00
N MET A 320 6.20 -16.78 -11.95
CA MET A 320 4.78 -16.78 -11.60
C MET A 320 3.92 -17.01 -12.85
N ALA A 321 3.16 -18.08 -12.84
CA ALA A 321 2.07 -18.44 -13.74
C ALA A 321 2.43 -18.68 -15.22
N SER A 322 3.64 -18.34 -15.71
CA SER A 322 3.96 -18.49 -17.14
C SER A 322 4.40 -19.90 -17.53
N LEU A 323 4.85 -20.72 -16.57
CA LEU A 323 5.45 -22.04 -16.79
C LEU A 323 6.67 -22.02 -17.72
N THR A 324 7.27 -20.85 -17.94
CA THR A 324 8.41 -20.68 -18.86
C THR A 324 9.65 -21.39 -18.31
N TYR A 325 9.89 -21.30 -16.99
CA TYR A 325 10.98 -22.02 -16.33
C TYR A 325 10.77 -23.53 -16.39
N THR A 326 9.60 -24.01 -16.02
CA THR A 326 9.26 -25.44 -16.03
C THR A 326 9.44 -26.08 -17.40
N LYS A 327 9.09 -25.37 -18.47
CA LYS A 327 9.17 -25.89 -19.85
C LYS A 327 10.57 -25.82 -20.45
N ASN A 328 11.44 -24.90 -20.01
CA ASN A 328 12.64 -24.57 -20.77
C ASN A 328 13.96 -24.68 -20.00
N LEU A 329 14.01 -24.44 -18.67
CA LEU A 329 15.29 -24.36 -17.94
C LEU A 329 16.12 -25.66 -18.00
N ALA A 330 15.48 -26.84 -17.98
CA ALA A 330 16.21 -28.08 -18.08
C ALA A 330 16.98 -28.20 -19.41
N LYS A 331 16.43 -27.68 -20.52
CA LYS A 331 17.09 -27.59 -21.81
C LYS A 331 18.23 -26.55 -21.80
N VAL A 332 18.02 -25.39 -21.22
CA VAL A 332 19.02 -24.33 -21.05
C VAL A 332 20.26 -24.85 -20.33
N VAL A 333 20.06 -25.60 -19.23
CA VAL A 333 21.17 -26.22 -18.49
C VAL A 333 21.85 -27.32 -19.32
N LYS A 334 21.09 -28.18 -19.97
CA LYS A 334 21.65 -29.24 -20.82
C LYS A 334 22.51 -28.70 -21.98
N GLU A 335 22.16 -27.54 -22.51
CA GLU A 335 22.93 -26.86 -23.56
C GLU A 335 24.15 -26.06 -23.00
N GLY A 336 24.33 -26.05 -21.68
CA GLY A 336 25.46 -25.39 -21.02
C GLY A 336 25.37 -23.85 -20.98
N LYS A 337 24.17 -23.28 -21.22
CA LYS A 337 23.92 -21.84 -21.14
C LYS A 337 23.86 -21.35 -19.68
N LEU A 338 23.35 -22.19 -18.79
CA LEU A 338 23.42 -22.05 -17.33
C LEU A 338 23.98 -23.33 -16.74
N SER A 339 24.72 -23.21 -15.65
CA SER A 339 25.21 -24.35 -14.86
C SER A 339 24.15 -24.77 -13.82
N GLU A 340 24.21 -26.05 -13.36
CA GLU A 340 23.38 -26.47 -12.21
C GLU A 340 23.68 -25.64 -10.95
N ALA A 341 24.92 -25.18 -10.75
CA ALA A 341 25.26 -24.32 -9.61
C ALA A 341 24.55 -22.97 -9.64
N GLU A 342 24.28 -22.40 -10.82
CA GLU A 342 23.46 -21.18 -10.96
C GLU A 342 22.00 -21.50 -10.60
N ILE A 343 21.45 -22.63 -11.01
CA ILE A 343 20.12 -23.09 -10.60
C ILE A 343 20.07 -23.31 -9.08
N ASP A 344 21.09 -23.94 -8.48
CA ASP A 344 21.20 -24.16 -7.04
C ASP A 344 21.14 -22.83 -6.27
N ALA A 345 21.86 -21.80 -6.74
CA ALA A 345 21.85 -20.49 -6.14
C ALA A 345 20.48 -19.78 -6.22
N LEU A 346 19.68 -20.08 -7.25
CA LEU A 346 18.33 -19.54 -7.39
C LEU A 346 17.30 -20.26 -6.52
N VAL A 347 17.46 -21.58 -6.32
CA VAL A 347 16.52 -22.41 -5.54
C VAL A 347 16.73 -22.24 -4.03
N LEU A 348 17.97 -22.10 -3.59
CA LEU A 348 18.34 -22.10 -2.17
C LEU A 348 17.52 -21.12 -1.32
N PRO A 349 17.35 -19.83 -1.68
CA PRO A 349 16.56 -18.88 -0.88
C PRO A 349 15.07 -19.26 -0.77
N VAL A 350 14.50 -19.93 -1.78
CA VAL A 350 13.11 -20.40 -1.74
C VAL A 350 12.93 -21.48 -0.68
N LEU A 351 13.89 -22.42 -0.61
CA LEU A 351 13.89 -23.48 0.41
C LEU A 351 14.13 -22.92 1.82
N GLU A 352 15.01 -21.94 1.96
CA GLU A 352 15.28 -21.25 3.23
C GLU A 352 14.02 -20.65 3.83
N ILE A 353 13.26 -19.87 3.04
CA ILE A 353 11.99 -19.27 3.47
C ILE A 353 10.98 -20.35 3.92
N LYS A 354 10.87 -21.46 3.21
CA LYS A 354 9.99 -22.58 3.62
C LYS A 354 10.39 -23.19 4.98
N TYR A 355 11.69 -23.26 5.27
CA TYR A 355 12.18 -23.70 6.58
C TYR A 355 11.92 -22.66 7.66
N GLU A 356 12.19 -21.38 7.41
CA GLU A 356 11.96 -20.29 8.35
C GLU A 356 10.48 -20.15 8.73
N LEU A 357 9.57 -20.33 7.77
CA LEU A 357 8.11 -20.35 7.98
C LEU A 357 7.61 -21.63 8.68
N GLY A 358 8.50 -22.59 9.00
CA GLY A 358 8.15 -23.82 9.69
C GLY A 358 7.31 -24.80 8.89
N LEU A 359 7.27 -24.67 7.55
CA LEU A 359 6.42 -25.51 6.69
C LEU A 359 6.83 -26.99 6.68
N PHE A 360 8.13 -27.29 6.89
CA PHE A 360 8.59 -28.67 7.03
C PHE A 360 8.19 -29.33 8.35
N ASP A 361 7.91 -28.54 9.39
CA ASP A 361 7.49 -29.03 10.70
C ASP A 361 5.95 -29.11 10.80
N ASN A 362 5.23 -28.13 10.26
CA ASN A 362 3.77 -28.10 10.21
C ASN A 362 3.26 -27.40 8.94
N PRO A 363 3.02 -28.15 7.85
CA PRO A 363 2.54 -27.58 6.58
C PRO A 363 1.02 -27.36 6.55
N TYR A 364 0.25 -27.94 7.48
CA TYR A 364 -1.20 -28.00 7.43
C TYR A 364 -1.88 -26.85 8.16
N VAL A 365 -3.08 -26.51 7.68
CA VAL A 365 -3.99 -25.56 8.32
C VAL A 365 -4.90 -26.29 9.28
N ASP A 366 -5.04 -25.78 10.49
CA ASP A 366 -6.07 -26.22 11.44
C ASP A 366 -7.42 -25.57 11.09
N GLU A 367 -8.25 -26.31 10.33
CA GLU A 367 -9.54 -25.82 9.83
C GLU A 367 -10.47 -25.31 10.97
N SER A 368 -10.32 -25.84 12.18
CA SER A 368 -11.15 -25.47 13.33
C SER A 368 -10.84 -24.05 13.85
N LYS A 369 -9.67 -23.51 13.55
CA LYS A 369 -9.22 -22.18 14.00
C LYS A 369 -9.46 -21.07 12.96
N VAL A 370 -9.75 -21.42 11.71
CA VAL A 370 -9.88 -20.43 10.62
C VAL A 370 -11.00 -19.43 10.91
N GLU A 371 -12.25 -19.89 10.99
CA GLU A 371 -13.39 -18.99 11.20
C GLU A 371 -13.31 -18.20 12.52
N PRO A 372 -12.88 -18.79 13.68
CA PRO A 372 -12.67 -18.01 14.89
C PRO A 372 -11.63 -16.90 14.74
N THR A 373 -10.55 -17.12 13.97
CA THR A 373 -9.51 -16.11 13.74
C THR A 373 -10.00 -15.01 12.80
N LEU A 374 -10.65 -15.36 11.70
CA LEU A 374 -11.10 -14.41 10.70
C LEU A 374 -12.29 -13.53 11.16
N ASN A 375 -13.05 -13.97 12.15
CA ASN A 375 -14.23 -13.24 12.65
C ASN A 375 -13.97 -12.48 13.97
N ARG A 376 -12.73 -12.11 14.25
CA ARG A 376 -12.38 -11.37 15.47
C ARG A 376 -12.94 -9.94 15.43
N PRO A 377 -13.73 -9.50 16.45
CA PRO A 377 -14.33 -8.17 16.49
C PRO A 377 -13.29 -7.04 16.58
N GLU A 378 -12.07 -7.34 17.04
CA GLU A 378 -10.95 -6.40 17.12
C GLU A 378 -10.57 -5.87 15.73
N GLY A 379 -10.73 -6.68 14.67
CA GLY A 379 -10.50 -6.25 13.28
C GLY A 379 -11.44 -5.12 12.87
N LEU A 380 -12.73 -5.25 13.16
CA LEU A 380 -13.71 -4.21 12.84
C LEU A 380 -13.43 -2.92 13.61
N ALA A 381 -13.12 -3.04 14.92
CA ALA A 381 -12.76 -1.87 15.74
C ALA A 381 -11.49 -1.18 15.24
N LEU A 382 -10.48 -1.96 14.86
CA LEU A 382 -9.25 -1.42 14.25
C LEU A 382 -9.56 -0.75 12.90
N GLY A 383 -10.34 -1.40 12.03
CA GLY A 383 -10.76 -0.88 10.73
C GLY A 383 -11.44 0.49 10.83
N ARG A 384 -12.45 0.62 11.72
CA ARG A 384 -13.13 1.91 11.97
C ARG A 384 -12.17 3.00 12.44
N LYS A 385 -11.29 2.67 13.39
CA LYS A 385 -10.29 3.62 13.91
C LYS A 385 -9.31 4.07 12.84
N VAL A 386 -8.79 3.13 12.04
CA VAL A 386 -7.83 3.42 10.98
C VAL A 386 -8.49 4.26 9.88
N ALA A 387 -9.69 3.88 9.45
CA ALA A 387 -10.44 4.64 8.45
C ALA A 387 -10.63 6.10 8.87
N ALA A 388 -11.12 6.35 10.10
CA ALA A 388 -11.31 7.71 10.58
C ALA A 388 -10.00 8.52 10.70
N ARG A 389 -8.86 7.86 11.06
CA ARG A 389 -7.54 8.52 11.14
C ARG A 389 -6.93 8.86 9.79
N SER A 390 -7.36 8.17 8.74
CA SER A 390 -6.83 8.28 7.38
C SER A 390 -7.56 9.35 6.54
N MET A 391 -8.76 9.74 6.93
CA MET A 391 -9.58 10.71 6.20
C MET A 391 -8.95 12.10 6.23
N VAL A 392 -8.96 12.78 5.08
CA VAL A 392 -8.37 14.11 4.89
C VAL A 392 -9.47 15.14 4.67
N LEU A 393 -9.57 16.10 5.58
CA LEU A 393 -10.48 17.24 5.41
C LEU A 393 -9.83 18.26 4.48
N LEU A 394 -10.33 18.36 3.24
CA LEU A 394 -9.78 19.25 2.23
C LEU A 394 -10.35 20.68 2.29
N LYS A 395 -11.61 20.82 2.72
CA LYS A 395 -12.31 22.10 2.81
C LYS A 395 -13.34 22.08 3.95
N ASN A 396 -13.49 23.20 4.66
CA ASN A 396 -14.52 23.37 5.72
C ASN A 396 -14.87 24.83 5.93
N ASP A 397 -15.66 25.41 5.01
CA ASP A 397 -16.08 26.81 5.07
C ASP A 397 -17.05 27.05 6.23
N ASN A 398 -16.84 28.14 6.93
CA ASN A 398 -17.69 28.61 8.05
C ASN A 398 -17.91 27.52 9.12
N HIS A 399 -16.98 26.58 9.27
CA HIS A 399 -17.09 25.46 10.21
C HIS A 399 -18.39 24.66 10.00
N LEU A 400 -18.74 24.34 8.73
CA LEU A 400 -19.88 23.50 8.38
C LEU A 400 -19.77 22.13 9.04
N LEU A 401 -18.56 21.56 9.07
CA LEU A 401 -18.21 20.36 9.83
C LEU A 401 -17.56 20.75 11.17
N PRO A 402 -17.82 20.02 12.27
CA PRO A 402 -18.68 18.85 12.36
C PRO A 402 -20.16 19.19 12.29
N LEU A 403 -20.95 18.28 11.69
CA LEU A 403 -22.39 18.40 11.57
C LEU A 403 -23.10 18.26 12.94
N LYS A 404 -24.23 18.93 13.05
CA LYS A 404 -25.10 18.78 14.25
C LYS A 404 -26.06 17.61 14.08
N THR A 405 -26.18 16.75 15.09
CA THR A 405 -27.15 15.65 15.10
C THR A 405 -28.62 16.13 15.18
N THR A 406 -28.84 17.43 15.33
CA THR A 406 -30.19 18.06 15.37
C THR A 406 -30.76 18.35 13.98
N VAL A 407 -30.00 18.12 12.89
CA VAL A 407 -30.51 18.23 11.52
C VAL A 407 -31.72 17.31 11.33
N LYS A 408 -32.76 17.79 10.63
CA LYS A 408 -34.03 17.06 10.52
C LYS A 408 -34.23 16.39 9.17
N LYS A 409 -33.75 17.00 8.10
CA LYS A 409 -33.90 16.51 6.74
C LYS A 409 -32.57 16.52 6.02
N VAL A 410 -32.13 15.36 5.59
CA VAL A 410 -30.86 15.20 4.88
C VAL A 410 -31.09 14.54 3.52
N ALA A 411 -30.59 15.16 2.48
CA ALA A 411 -30.48 14.51 1.18
C ALA A 411 -29.11 13.85 1.07
N VAL A 412 -29.07 12.55 0.85
CA VAL A 412 -27.86 11.80 0.50
C VAL A 412 -27.91 11.54 -1.00
N ILE A 413 -26.92 12.01 -1.74
CA ILE A 413 -26.86 11.86 -3.19
C ILE A 413 -25.56 11.22 -3.62
N GLY A 414 -25.58 10.50 -4.74
CA GLY A 414 -24.39 9.91 -5.35
C GLY A 414 -24.39 8.39 -5.35
N PRO A 415 -23.72 7.78 -6.37
CA PRO A 415 -23.78 6.35 -6.61
C PRO A 415 -23.04 5.50 -5.60
N LEU A 416 -22.09 6.09 -4.85
CA LEU A 416 -21.24 5.35 -3.91
C LEU A 416 -21.83 5.27 -2.50
N ALA A 417 -22.82 6.11 -2.18
CA ALA A 417 -23.35 6.23 -0.81
C ALA A 417 -23.84 4.92 -0.20
N ASP A 418 -24.35 3.97 -1.00
CA ASP A 418 -24.86 2.68 -0.53
C ASP A 418 -24.21 1.47 -1.21
N SER A 419 -22.97 1.64 -1.66
CA SER A 419 -22.20 0.55 -2.29
C SER A 419 -21.33 -0.17 -1.26
N THR A 420 -21.67 -1.42 -0.94
CA THR A 420 -20.86 -2.29 -0.07
C THR A 420 -19.57 -2.74 -0.74
N LYS A 421 -19.54 -2.80 -2.06
CA LYS A 421 -18.37 -3.23 -2.84
C LYS A 421 -17.38 -2.08 -3.04
N ASP A 422 -17.87 -0.89 -3.39
CA ASP A 422 -16.99 0.20 -3.78
C ASP A 422 -16.27 0.82 -2.56
N ILE A 423 -16.92 0.85 -1.39
CA ILE A 423 -16.31 1.36 -0.14
C ILE A 423 -15.07 0.59 0.29
N GLU A 424 -14.92 -0.66 -0.13
CA GLU A 424 -13.76 -1.50 0.17
C GLU A 424 -12.60 -1.28 -0.82
N GLY A 425 -12.86 -0.78 -2.03
CA GLY A 425 -11.85 -0.65 -3.06
C GLY A 425 -11.51 -1.97 -3.76
N GLY A 426 -10.39 -2.00 -4.50
CA GLY A 426 -9.87 -3.18 -5.18
C GLY A 426 -9.04 -4.10 -4.27
N TRP A 427 -8.65 -5.27 -4.78
CA TRP A 427 -7.79 -6.25 -4.09
C TRP A 427 -8.37 -6.77 -2.77
N THR A 428 -9.67 -7.00 -2.69
CA THR A 428 -10.27 -7.69 -1.55
C THR A 428 -10.13 -9.20 -1.72
N VAL A 429 -9.53 -9.90 -0.76
CA VAL A 429 -9.19 -11.33 -0.88
C VAL A 429 -10.41 -12.19 -1.17
N GLU A 430 -11.44 -12.08 -0.35
CA GLU A 430 -12.65 -12.90 -0.50
C GLU A 430 -13.55 -12.46 -1.67
N GLY A 431 -13.42 -11.21 -2.14
CA GLY A 431 -14.17 -10.66 -3.28
C GLY A 431 -13.52 -10.87 -4.64
N LEU A 432 -12.23 -11.25 -4.67
CA LEU A 432 -11.49 -11.49 -5.91
C LEU A 432 -12.04 -12.75 -6.61
N PHE A 433 -11.97 -12.76 -7.94
CA PHE A 433 -12.45 -13.88 -8.78
C PHE A 433 -13.93 -14.27 -8.58
N GLY A 434 -14.78 -13.34 -8.14
CA GLY A 434 -16.22 -13.58 -7.98
C GLY A 434 -16.61 -14.37 -6.74
N GLY A 435 -15.71 -14.47 -5.77
CA GLY A 435 -16.02 -14.98 -4.44
C GLY A 435 -17.14 -14.17 -3.78
N GLN A 436 -17.86 -14.78 -2.83
CA GLN A 436 -18.84 -14.08 -2.00
C GLN A 436 -18.15 -13.67 -0.69
N PRO A 437 -17.87 -12.36 -0.50
CA PRO A 437 -17.26 -11.89 0.75
C PRO A 437 -18.12 -12.27 1.95
N LYS A 438 -17.49 -12.73 3.01
CA LYS A 438 -18.17 -13.06 4.27
C LYS A 438 -18.19 -11.90 5.25
N ASN A 439 -17.50 -10.82 4.95
CA ASN A 439 -17.61 -9.55 5.66
C ASN A 439 -18.92 -8.83 5.31
N HIS A 440 -19.28 -7.86 6.11
CA HIS A 440 -20.50 -7.06 5.94
C HIS A 440 -20.15 -5.57 5.99
N PRO A 441 -19.67 -4.99 4.86
CA PRO A 441 -19.23 -3.60 4.83
C PRO A 441 -20.37 -2.64 5.20
N VAL A 442 -20.06 -1.68 6.04
CA VAL A 442 -20.99 -0.61 6.43
C VAL A 442 -20.86 0.53 5.40
N THR A 443 -21.92 0.77 4.63
CA THR A 443 -21.96 1.85 3.64
C THR A 443 -22.06 3.22 4.31
N VAL A 444 -21.67 4.30 3.60
CA VAL A 444 -21.83 5.67 4.12
C VAL A 444 -23.28 5.96 4.47
N LEU A 445 -24.22 5.56 3.62
CA LEU A 445 -25.67 5.71 3.89
C LEU A 445 -26.10 4.96 5.16
N ALA A 446 -25.60 3.75 5.38
CA ALA A 446 -25.90 2.97 6.57
C ALA A 446 -25.36 3.64 7.84
N GLY A 447 -24.11 4.10 7.83
CA GLY A 447 -23.48 4.86 8.92
C GLY A 447 -24.26 6.15 9.26
N LEU A 448 -24.65 6.91 8.22
CA LEU A 448 -25.47 8.12 8.40
C LEU A 448 -26.85 7.82 8.98
N LYS A 449 -27.54 6.76 8.52
CA LYS A 449 -28.84 6.33 9.08
C LYS A 449 -28.73 5.93 10.54
N ALA A 450 -27.67 5.21 10.91
CA ALA A 450 -27.42 4.84 12.30
C ALA A 450 -27.20 6.07 13.19
N ARG A 451 -26.47 7.06 12.70
CA ARG A 451 -26.13 8.30 13.42
C ARG A 451 -27.31 9.26 13.54
N LEU A 452 -28.11 9.35 12.49
CA LEU A 452 -29.23 10.30 12.35
C LEU A 452 -30.59 9.60 12.50
N SER A 453 -30.75 8.70 13.46
CA SER A 453 -31.98 7.91 13.66
C SER A 453 -33.27 8.74 13.84
N GLY A 454 -33.16 10.06 14.13
CA GLY A 454 -34.28 10.98 14.27
C GLY A 454 -34.50 11.93 13.09
N ALA A 455 -33.73 11.80 11.99
CA ALA A 455 -33.85 12.63 10.80
C ALA A 455 -34.52 11.85 9.63
N GLU A 456 -35.19 12.61 8.78
CA GLU A 456 -35.66 12.11 7.48
C GLU A 456 -34.51 12.13 6.48
N ILE A 457 -34.12 10.96 5.95
CA ILE A 457 -33.04 10.84 4.94
C ILE A 457 -33.67 10.47 3.60
N THR A 458 -33.53 11.37 2.63
CA THR A 458 -33.89 11.12 1.22
C THR A 458 -32.65 10.69 0.46
N PHE A 459 -32.64 9.51 -0.15
CA PHE A 459 -31.50 8.99 -0.92
C PHE A 459 -31.75 9.02 -2.43
N VAL A 460 -30.80 9.58 -3.18
CA VAL A 460 -30.80 9.59 -4.64
C VAL A 460 -29.45 9.06 -5.17
N PRO A 461 -29.36 7.79 -5.56
CA PRO A 461 -28.10 7.18 -5.98
C PRO A 461 -27.53 7.78 -7.28
N GLY A 462 -28.37 8.18 -8.21
CA GLY A 462 -27.92 8.49 -9.57
C GLY A 462 -27.61 7.20 -10.36
N PRO A 463 -27.23 7.33 -11.63
CA PRO A 463 -26.77 6.20 -12.43
C PRO A 463 -25.35 5.79 -12.02
N GLU A 464 -25.08 4.50 -12.02
CA GLU A 464 -23.71 4.00 -11.79
C GLU A 464 -22.76 4.49 -12.89
N PRO A 465 -21.58 5.02 -12.53
CA PRO A 465 -20.57 5.36 -13.51
C PRO A 465 -20.05 4.08 -14.20
N GLN A 466 -19.83 4.17 -15.52
CA GLN A 466 -19.40 3.03 -16.35
C GLN A 466 -17.99 3.25 -16.90
N ARG A 467 -17.21 2.18 -17.01
CA ARG A 467 -15.95 2.17 -17.75
C ARG A 467 -16.25 2.03 -19.25
N VAL A 468 -15.38 2.60 -20.08
CA VAL A 468 -15.43 2.39 -21.54
C VAL A 468 -14.87 1.01 -21.89
N TYR A 469 -13.76 0.63 -21.26
CA TYR A 469 -13.14 -0.69 -21.42
C TYR A 469 -13.37 -1.54 -20.16
N PRO A 470 -13.50 -2.86 -20.30
CA PRO A 470 -13.62 -3.77 -19.16
C PRO A 470 -12.46 -3.59 -18.16
N SER A 471 -12.73 -3.78 -16.87
CA SER A 471 -11.69 -3.93 -15.87
C SER A 471 -11.00 -5.30 -16.00
N MET A 472 -9.90 -5.52 -15.31
CA MET A 472 -9.26 -6.84 -15.22
C MET A 472 -10.27 -7.90 -14.75
N LEU A 473 -11.04 -7.60 -13.71
CA LEU A 473 -12.05 -8.52 -13.18
C LEU A 473 -13.21 -8.75 -14.19
N ASP A 474 -13.65 -7.71 -14.90
CA ASP A 474 -14.68 -7.87 -15.96
C ASP A 474 -14.15 -8.76 -17.10
N ALA A 475 -12.88 -8.62 -17.47
CA ALA A 475 -12.25 -9.45 -18.50
C ALA A 475 -12.16 -10.93 -18.06
N ILE A 476 -11.86 -11.20 -16.79
CA ILE A 476 -11.81 -12.56 -16.23
C ILE A 476 -13.21 -13.17 -16.13
N THR A 477 -14.20 -12.42 -15.66
CA THR A 477 -15.57 -12.91 -15.44
C THR A 477 -16.45 -12.88 -16.69
N GLY A 478 -15.99 -12.20 -17.76
CA GLY A 478 -16.78 -11.98 -18.98
C GLY A 478 -17.87 -10.92 -18.82
N ALA A 479 -17.87 -10.14 -17.74
CA ALA A 479 -18.79 -9.05 -17.55
C ALA A 479 -18.56 -7.95 -18.59
N LYS A 480 -19.65 -7.28 -19.00
CA LYS A 480 -19.57 -6.17 -19.96
C LYS A 480 -20.06 -4.89 -19.31
N PRO A 481 -19.39 -3.75 -19.56
CA PRO A 481 -19.90 -2.46 -19.14
C PRO A 481 -21.33 -2.24 -19.65
N GLY A 482 -22.20 -1.66 -18.83
CA GLY A 482 -23.52 -1.25 -19.25
C GLY A 482 -23.48 -0.08 -20.24
N PRO A 483 -24.58 0.21 -20.96
CA PRO A 483 -24.64 1.40 -21.81
C PRO A 483 -24.64 2.67 -20.92
N PRO A 484 -24.09 3.79 -21.41
CA PRO A 484 -24.21 5.06 -20.72
C PRO A 484 -25.68 5.50 -20.65
N PRO A 485 -26.08 6.27 -19.60
CA PRO A 485 -27.44 6.76 -19.49
C PRO A 485 -27.81 7.70 -20.66
N THR A 486 -29.04 7.63 -21.10
CA THR A 486 -29.60 8.54 -22.13
C THR A 486 -29.79 9.94 -21.54
N GLN A 487 -29.92 10.96 -22.41
CA GLN A 487 -30.18 12.34 -21.96
C GLN A 487 -31.51 12.47 -21.20
N ALA A 488 -32.53 11.66 -21.53
CA ALA A 488 -33.79 11.63 -20.79
C ALA A 488 -33.59 11.09 -19.37
N GLU A 489 -32.87 9.98 -19.20
CA GLU A 489 -32.53 9.41 -17.88
C GLU A 489 -31.68 10.37 -17.07
N ILE A 490 -30.70 11.04 -17.70
CA ILE A 490 -29.91 12.09 -17.03
C ILE A 490 -30.83 13.19 -16.49
N GLY A 491 -31.76 13.70 -17.33
CA GLY A 491 -32.72 14.70 -16.92
C GLY A 491 -33.59 14.27 -15.71
N GLU A 492 -34.04 13.02 -15.71
CA GLU A 492 -34.78 12.47 -14.55
C GLU A 492 -33.97 12.41 -13.27
N TRP A 493 -32.69 11.97 -13.35
CA TRP A 493 -31.80 11.91 -12.20
C TRP A 493 -31.50 13.30 -11.62
N LEU A 494 -31.25 14.30 -12.48
CA LEU A 494 -31.03 15.67 -12.07
C LEU A 494 -32.27 16.28 -11.44
N ALA A 495 -33.48 15.99 -11.96
CA ALA A 495 -34.74 16.42 -11.36
C ALA A 495 -34.96 15.81 -9.97
N LYS A 496 -34.69 14.51 -9.78
CA LYS A 496 -34.73 13.83 -8.47
C LYS A 496 -33.73 14.44 -7.49
N THR A 497 -32.50 14.70 -7.96
CA THR A 497 -31.45 15.34 -7.17
C THR A 497 -31.88 16.72 -6.68
N ARG A 498 -32.43 17.56 -7.57
CA ARG A 498 -32.94 18.88 -7.23
C ARG A 498 -34.05 18.81 -6.19
N ALA A 499 -35.06 17.96 -6.40
CA ALA A 499 -36.18 17.82 -5.48
C ALA A 499 -35.73 17.35 -4.09
N ALA A 500 -34.79 16.39 -4.01
CA ALA A 500 -34.24 15.94 -2.75
C ALA A 500 -33.46 17.06 -2.03
N ALA A 501 -32.63 17.80 -2.75
CA ALA A 501 -31.84 18.91 -2.18
C ALA A 501 -32.74 20.06 -1.71
N GLU A 502 -33.76 20.48 -2.48
CA GLU A 502 -34.70 21.53 -2.09
C GLU A 502 -35.48 21.15 -0.83
N GLY A 503 -35.87 19.87 -0.67
CA GLY A 503 -36.57 19.35 0.49
C GLY A 503 -35.72 19.16 1.75
N ALA A 504 -34.41 19.27 1.66
CA ALA A 504 -33.48 19.01 2.75
C ALA A 504 -32.98 20.27 3.46
N ASP A 505 -32.46 20.11 4.67
CA ASP A 505 -31.71 21.13 5.42
C ASP A 505 -30.22 21.09 5.04
N LEU A 506 -29.74 19.91 4.63
CA LEU A 506 -28.35 19.60 4.32
C LEU A 506 -28.29 18.55 3.20
N VAL A 507 -27.32 18.68 2.30
CA VAL A 507 -26.98 17.67 1.30
C VAL A 507 -25.64 17.03 1.63
N ILE A 508 -25.57 15.72 1.63
CA ILE A 508 -24.33 14.93 1.69
C ILE A 508 -24.18 14.22 0.35
N ALA A 509 -23.18 14.61 -0.43
CA ALA A 509 -22.86 14.04 -1.72
C ALA A 509 -21.73 13.02 -1.57
N VAL A 510 -21.98 11.73 -1.81
CA VAL A 510 -20.96 10.67 -1.75
C VAL A 510 -20.61 10.28 -3.18
N MET A 511 -19.45 10.72 -3.62
CA MET A 511 -19.04 10.70 -5.02
C MET A 511 -17.58 10.29 -5.17
N GLY A 512 -17.18 9.90 -6.37
CA GLY A 512 -15.81 9.48 -6.66
C GLY A 512 -15.75 8.36 -7.68
N GLU A 513 -14.86 7.41 -7.49
CA GLU A 513 -14.63 6.27 -8.36
C GLU A 513 -15.20 4.98 -7.78
N LYS A 514 -15.73 4.10 -8.63
CA LYS A 514 -16.00 2.70 -8.23
C LYS A 514 -14.70 1.96 -8.00
N ALA A 515 -14.72 0.92 -7.20
CA ALA A 515 -13.55 0.08 -6.90
C ALA A 515 -12.81 -0.39 -8.16
N ASN A 516 -13.55 -0.74 -9.24
CA ASN A 516 -12.94 -1.18 -10.50
C ASN A 516 -12.41 -0.04 -11.40
N MET A 517 -12.47 1.23 -10.95
CA MET A 517 -11.92 2.38 -11.68
C MET A 517 -10.54 2.80 -11.17
N SER A 518 -10.07 2.21 -10.09
CA SER A 518 -8.72 2.33 -9.52
C SER A 518 -8.03 0.97 -9.48
N SER A 519 -6.75 0.92 -9.09
CA SER A 519 -5.90 -0.25 -9.04
C SER A 519 -5.39 -0.69 -10.42
N GLU A 520 -5.08 -1.98 -10.60
CA GLU A 520 -4.47 -2.53 -11.80
C GLU A 520 -5.35 -2.41 -13.03
N ALA A 521 -4.76 -2.13 -14.20
CA ALA A 521 -5.42 -1.92 -15.49
C ALA A 521 -6.51 -0.83 -15.44
N ALA A 522 -6.33 0.18 -14.57
CA ALA A 522 -7.32 1.23 -14.33
C ALA A 522 -6.75 2.66 -14.52
N SER A 523 -5.81 2.83 -15.45
CA SER A 523 -5.30 4.16 -15.82
C SER A 523 -6.38 5.01 -16.48
N ARG A 524 -6.38 6.32 -16.17
CA ARG A 524 -7.36 7.29 -16.69
C ARG A 524 -6.67 8.45 -17.38
N ALA A 525 -7.19 8.85 -18.56
CA ALA A 525 -6.73 10.04 -19.28
C ALA A 525 -7.25 11.34 -18.68
N THR A 526 -8.37 11.29 -17.93
CA THR A 526 -8.97 12.43 -17.22
C THR A 526 -9.12 12.10 -15.73
N LEU A 527 -9.16 13.12 -14.90
CA LEU A 527 -9.36 13.00 -13.44
C LEU A 527 -10.75 13.50 -13.01
N ASP A 528 -11.67 13.71 -13.94
CA ASP A 528 -13.03 14.19 -13.65
C ASP A 528 -13.82 13.17 -12.82
N LEU A 529 -14.81 13.64 -12.06
CA LEU A 529 -15.81 12.78 -11.42
C LEU A 529 -16.52 11.93 -12.48
N PRO A 530 -16.52 10.58 -12.34
CA PRO A 530 -17.05 9.71 -13.38
C PRO A 530 -18.58 9.87 -13.61
N GLY A 531 -19.01 9.70 -14.83
CA GLY A 531 -20.43 9.72 -15.19
C GLY A 531 -21.06 11.10 -15.04
N ILE A 532 -22.25 11.19 -14.43
CA ILE A 532 -22.97 12.47 -14.24
C ILE A 532 -22.81 13.06 -12.83
N GLN A 533 -21.86 12.58 -12.04
CA GLN A 533 -21.69 12.98 -10.65
C GLN A 533 -21.47 14.49 -10.51
N GLN A 534 -20.66 15.09 -11.40
CA GLN A 534 -20.46 16.55 -11.43
C GLN A 534 -21.78 17.30 -11.64
N GLN A 535 -22.62 16.86 -12.58
CA GLN A 535 -23.93 17.49 -12.86
C GLN A 535 -24.89 17.36 -11.67
N MET A 536 -24.87 16.22 -10.98
CA MET A 536 -25.66 16.04 -9.75
C MET A 536 -25.20 16.99 -8.65
N LEU A 537 -23.88 17.13 -8.45
CA LEU A 537 -23.30 18.04 -7.46
C LEU A 537 -23.66 19.50 -7.75
N GLU A 538 -23.53 19.93 -9.00
CA GLU A 538 -23.92 21.26 -9.46
C GLU A 538 -25.42 21.53 -9.26
N THR A 539 -26.26 20.52 -9.58
CA THR A 539 -27.72 20.62 -9.39
C THR A 539 -28.08 20.78 -7.91
N ALA A 540 -27.41 20.04 -7.02
CA ALA A 540 -27.64 20.15 -5.59
C ALA A 540 -27.16 21.52 -5.03
N ALA A 541 -25.98 21.95 -5.40
CA ALA A 541 -25.43 23.24 -4.95
C ALA A 541 -26.26 24.44 -5.43
N ALA A 542 -26.82 24.37 -6.64
CA ALA A 542 -27.68 25.40 -7.21
C ALA A 542 -28.99 25.65 -6.39
N THR A 543 -29.37 24.75 -5.49
CA THR A 543 -30.51 24.96 -4.56
C THR A 543 -30.19 25.93 -3.41
N GLY A 544 -28.91 26.30 -3.21
CA GLY A 544 -28.45 27.16 -2.13
C GLY A 544 -28.41 26.46 -0.76
N LYS A 545 -28.64 25.15 -0.69
CA LYS A 545 -28.51 24.38 0.54
C LYS A 545 -27.04 24.08 0.86
N PRO A 546 -26.65 23.95 2.13
CA PRO A 546 -25.31 23.49 2.49
C PRO A 546 -25.03 22.12 1.86
N VAL A 547 -23.88 21.98 1.22
CA VAL A 547 -23.43 20.72 0.61
C VAL A 547 -22.12 20.28 1.24
N VAL A 548 -22.05 19.03 1.68
CA VAL A 548 -20.82 18.32 2.07
C VAL A 548 -20.53 17.28 0.99
N LEU A 549 -19.36 17.37 0.38
CA LEU A 549 -18.85 16.36 -0.54
C LEU A 549 -17.97 15.37 0.23
N VAL A 550 -18.33 14.10 0.21
CA VAL A 550 -17.50 12.97 0.65
C VAL A 550 -16.98 12.30 -0.59
N LEU A 551 -15.67 12.31 -0.76
CA LEU A 551 -14.98 11.67 -1.88
C LEU A 551 -14.61 10.23 -1.49
N GLU A 552 -14.95 9.27 -2.34
CA GLU A 552 -14.65 7.86 -2.22
C GLU A 552 -13.94 7.41 -3.50
N ASN A 553 -12.62 7.35 -3.46
CA ASN A 553 -11.78 7.14 -4.66
C ASN A 553 -10.38 6.66 -4.31
N GLY A 554 -9.63 6.21 -5.33
CA GLY A 554 -8.26 5.70 -5.17
C GLY A 554 -7.17 6.63 -5.70
N ARG A 555 -7.50 7.85 -6.11
CA ARG A 555 -6.57 8.85 -6.68
C ARG A 555 -7.12 10.25 -6.54
N PRO A 556 -6.29 11.32 -6.54
CA PRO A 556 -6.79 12.69 -6.65
C PRO A 556 -7.65 12.89 -7.90
N LEU A 557 -8.83 13.49 -7.74
CA LEU A 557 -9.75 13.84 -8.83
C LEU A 557 -9.79 15.35 -9.06
N ASP A 558 -10.21 15.78 -10.25
CA ASP A 558 -10.45 17.21 -10.53
C ASP A 558 -11.71 17.70 -9.80
N ILE A 559 -11.50 18.35 -8.68
CA ILE A 559 -12.53 18.88 -7.80
C ILE A 559 -12.50 20.41 -7.74
N ARG A 560 -11.86 21.08 -8.73
CA ARG A 560 -11.76 22.56 -8.74
C ARG A 560 -13.10 23.23 -8.55
N TRP A 561 -14.12 22.78 -9.27
CA TRP A 561 -15.46 23.32 -9.12
C TRP A 561 -16.01 23.13 -7.71
N ALA A 562 -15.86 21.95 -7.13
CA ALA A 562 -16.34 21.66 -5.77
C ALA A 562 -15.66 22.57 -4.73
N THR A 563 -14.35 22.83 -4.87
CA THR A 563 -13.62 23.70 -3.92
C THR A 563 -14.17 25.14 -3.88
N GLU A 564 -14.84 25.59 -4.93
CA GLU A 564 -15.43 26.93 -5.02
C GLU A 564 -16.91 26.95 -4.58
N HIS A 565 -17.65 25.85 -4.72
CA HIS A 565 -19.11 25.86 -4.66
C HIS A 565 -19.73 25.04 -3.52
N VAL A 566 -19.00 24.09 -2.88
CA VAL A 566 -19.52 23.34 -1.75
C VAL A 566 -18.93 23.81 -0.42
N GLY A 567 -19.65 23.60 0.68
CA GLY A 567 -19.26 24.09 1.99
C GLY A 567 -18.15 23.28 2.67
N ALA A 568 -18.07 21.98 2.40
CA ALA A 568 -17.00 21.10 2.92
C ALA A 568 -16.69 19.97 1.95
N VAL A 569 -15.43 19.53 1.96
CA VAL A 569 -14.93 18.38 1.18
C VAL A 569 -14.12 17.48 2.11
N LEU A 570 -14.56 16.24 2.24
CA LEU A 570 -13.87 15.18 3.00
C LEU A 570 -13.41 14.11 2.01
N GLU A 571 -12.10 13.88 1.94
CA GLU A 571 -11.53 12.75 1.23
C GLU A 571 -11.53 11.55 2.17
N SER A 572 -12.35 10.54 1.87
CA SER A 572 -12.46 9.32 2.66
C SER A 572 -11.65 8.17 2.09
N TRP A 573 -11.19 8.30 0.85
CA TRP A 573 -10.59 7.22 0.07
C TRP A 573 -11.55 6.01 0.01
N TYR A 574 -11.05 4.83 -0.32
CA TYR A 574 -11.78 3.58 -0.04
C TYR A 574 -11.48 3.17 1.40
N SER A 575 -12.50 3.22 2.24
CA SER A 575 -12.37 3.21 3.70
C SER A 575 -12.51 1.82 4.33
N GLY A 576 -12.77 0.76 3.54
CA GLY A 576 -12.86 -0.62 4.00
C GLY A 576 -14.18 -0.95 4.72
N THR A 577 -14.20 -2.13 5.37
CA THR A 577 -15.41 -2.75 5.97
C THR A 577 -16.18 -1.82 6.91
N GLU A 578 -15.50 -1.00 7.70
CA GLU A 578 -16.11 -0.07 8.67
C GLU A 578 -16.18 1.38 8.18
N GLY A 579 -15.97 1.59 6.88
CA GLY A 579 -15.84 2.91 6.26
C GLY A 579 -17.02 3.84 6.53
N GLY A 580 -18.25 3.37 6.38
CA GLY A 580 -19.44 4.20 6.60
C GLY A 580 -19.61 4.66 8.05
N ASN A 581 -19.25 3.82 9.02
CA ASN A 581 -19.23 4.23 10.43
C ASN A 581 -18.14 5.27 10.68
N ALA A 582 -16.95 5.09 10.11
CA ALA A 582 -15.83 6.03 10.24
C ALA A 582 -16.12 7.39 9.60
N VAL A 583 -16.76 7.42 8.41
CA VAL A 583 -17.23 8.66 7.77
C VAL A 583 -18.22 9.38 8.67
N ALA A 584 -19.19 8.67 9.25
CA ALA A 584 -20.14 9.27 10.18
C ALA A 584 -19.43 9.84 11.42
N ASP A 585 -18.48 9.12 12.02
CA ASP A 585 -17.71 9.60 13.18
C ASP A 585 -16.98 10.92 12.87
N VAL A 586 -16.37 11.02 11.69
CA VAL A 586 -15.69 12.25 11.27
C VAL A 586 -16.71 13.35 10.98
N LEU A 587 -17.75 13.10 10.18
CA LEU A 587 -18.73 14.14 9.82
C LEU A 587 -19.42 14.75 11.04
N PHE A 588 -19.65 13.98 12.11
CA PHE A 588 -20.33 14.46 13.32
C PHE A 588 -19.38 14.81 14.48
N GLY A 589 -18.06 14.74 14.26
CA GLY A 589 -17.06 15.19 15.21
C GLY A 589 -16.76 14.26 16.38
N ASP A 590 -17.18 12.99 16.33
CA ASP A 590 -16.74 11.98 17.28
C ASP A 590 -15.23 11.71 17.11
N VAL A 591 -14.73 11.86 15.88
CA VAL A 591 -13.30 11.87 15.54
C VAL A 591 -12.98 13.19 14.83
N ASN A 592 -11.96 13.89 15.33
CA ASN A 592 -11.40 15.06 14.64
C ASN A 592 -10.49 14.58 13.50
N PRO A 593 -10.75 14.96 12.22
CA PRO A 593 -9.89 14.56 11.11
C PRO A 593 -8.46 15.06 11.30
N GLY A 594 -7.49 14.23 11.02
CA GLY A 594 -6.07 14.55 11.14
C GLY A 594 -5.23 13.90 10.07
N GLY A 595 -5.88 13.32 9.05
CA GLY A 595 -5.19 12.79 7.86
C GLY A 595 -4.57 13.91 7.04
N LYS A 596 -3.48 13.59 6.33
CA LYS A 596 -2.73 14.50 5.46
C LYS A 596 -2.50 13.85 4.11
N LEU A 597 -2.58 14.62 3.03
CA LEU A 597 -2.33 14.12 1.68
C LEU A 597 -0.90 13.56 1.55
N THR A 598 -0.79 12.45 0.89
CA THR A 598 0.50 11.80 0.56
C THR A 598 0.88 12.02 -0.91
N VAL A 599 0.08 12.80 -1.61
CA VAL A 599 0.27 13.21 -3.00
C VAL A 599 -0.10 14.68 -3.15
N SER A 600 0.57 15.39 -4.03
CA SER A 600 0.18 16.72 -4.49
C SER A 600 -1.13 16.58 -5.27
N TRP A 601 -2.18 17.34 -4.89
CA TRP A 601 -3.48 17.23 -5.56
C TRP A 601 -3.50 18.08 -6.84
N PRO A 602 -3.62 17.49 -8.03
CA PRO A 602 -3.55 18.23 -9.27
C PRO A 602 -4.82 19.08 -9.51
N ARG A 603 -4.68 20.12 -10.28
CA ARG A 603 -5.83 20.93 -10.75
C ARG A 603 -6.54 20.26 -11.93
N THR A 604 -5.79 19.52 -12.73
CA THR A 604 -6.29 18.85 -13.94
C THR A 604 -5.31 17.74 -14.34
N ALA A 605 -5.79 16.74 -15.07
CA ALA A 605 -4.96 15.68 -15.62
C ALA A 605 -3.82 16.20 -16.52
N GLY A 606 -4.01 17.35 -17.18
CA GLY A 606 -2.97 17.98 -18.01
C GLY A 606 -1.78 18.53 -17.21
N ALA A 607 -1.89 18.67 -15.88
CA ALA A 607 -0.80 19.11 -15.02
C ALA A 607 0.10 17.96 -14.54
N GLU A 608 -0.28 16.71 -14.79
CA GLU A 608 0.49 15.53 -14.41
C GLU A 608 1.67 15.25 -15.36
N PRO A 609 2.82 14.78 -14.85
CA PRO A 609 3.10 14.41 -13.45
C PRO A 609 3.32 15.65 -12.55
N LEU A 610 2.73 15.63 -11.35
CA LEU A 610 2.82 16.72 -10.38
C LEU A 610 3.27 16.20 -9.01
N TYR A 611 4.37 16.74 -8.47
CA TYR A 611 4.91 16.38 -7.16
C TYR A 611 5.68 17.54 -6.53
N TYR A 612 5.68 17.62 -5.19
CA TYR A 612 6.22 18.76 -4.44
C TYR A 612 7.75 18.88 -4.52
N ASN A 613 8.47 17.75 -4.62
CA ASN A 613 9.93 17.69 -4.56
C ASN A 613 10.59 17.76 -5.96
N HIS A 614 10.06 18.61 -6.83
CA HIS A 614 10.64 18.89 -8.15
C HIS A 614 11.91 19.74 -8.05
N THR A 615 12.72 19.75 -9.10
CA THR A 615 13.88 20.66 -9.22
C THR A 615 13.45 21.99 -9.81
N ARG A 616 14.14 23.09 -9.42
CA ARG A 616 13.96 24.39 -10.04
C ARG A 616 14.91 24.53 -11.22
N THR A 617 14.39 24.82 -12.40
CA THR A 617 15.17 25.01 -13.62
C THR A 617 15.02 26.42 -14.21
N HIS A 618 13.99 27.15 -13.81
CA HIS A 618 13.69 28.51 -14.22
C HIS A 618 13.06 29.30 -13.07
N ASP A 619 12.66 30.56 -13.36
CA ASP A 619 12.02 31.45 -12.38
C ASP A 619 10.73 30.83 -11.78
N PRO A 620 10.36 31.21 -10.57
CA PRO A 620 9.09 30.81 -9.94
C PRO A 620 7.87 31.18 -10.79
N GLU A 621 6.75 30.48 -10.59
CA GLU A 621 5.52 30.67 -11.36
C GLU A 621 4.98 32.10 -11.36
N ASP A 622 5.16 32.84 -10.29
CA ASP A 622 4.74 34.23 -10.11
C ASP A 622 5.67 35.25 -10.75
N ALA A 623 6.83 34.86 -11.28
CA ALA A 623 7.65 35.72 -12.10
C ALA A 623 6.97 36.03 -13.45
N PRO A 624 7.22 37.22 -14.02
CA PRO A 624 6.49 37.66 -15.22
C PRO A 624 6.81 36.85 -16.49
N THR A 625 8.03 36.27 -16.58
CA THR A 625 8.52 35.56 -17.77
C THR A 625 9.47 34.42 -17.36
N PHE A 626 9.79 33.55 -18.32
CA PHE A 626 10.76 32.46 -18.19
C PHE A 626 10.46 31.48 -17.05
N THR A 627 9.16 31.18 -16.85
CA THR A 627 8.68 30.23 -15.87
C THR A 627 8.39 28.87 -16.49
N SER A 628 8.55 27.77 -15.75
CA SER A 628 8.23 26.41 -16.20
C SER A 628 6.76 26.04 -15.95
N ARG A 629 5.83 26.95 -16.22
CA ARG A 629 4.39 26.74 -16.08
C ARG A 629 3.68 26.58 -17.41
N TYR A 630 2.51 25.97 -17.38
CA TYR A 630 1.55 26.07 -18.48
C TYR A 630 1.01 27.50 -18.57
N TRP A 631 0.61 27.94 -19.76
CA TRP A 631 0.10 29.30 -19.95
C TRP A 631 -1.37 29.47 -19.49
N ASP A 632 -2.11 28.36 -19.38
CA ASP A 632 -3.54 28.28 -19.15
C ASP A 632 -3.94 27.67 -17.80
N VAL A 633 -2.98 27.07 -17.08
CA VAL A 633 -3.20 26.48 -15.75
C VAL A 633 -1.97 26.70 -14.85
N SER A 634 -2.20 26.96 -13.56
CA SER A 634 -1.15 27.06 -12.57
C SER A 634 -0.41 25.71 -12.39
N SER A 635 0.91 25.74 -12.28
CA SER A 635 1.73 24.58 -11.93
C SER A 635 1.73 24.29 -10.41
N LYS A 636 1.13 25.18 -9.58
CA LYS A 636 0.92 24.90 -8.15
C LYS A 636 -0.22 23.89 -8.00
N PRO A 637 -0.09 22.90 -7.10
CA PRO A 637 -1.18 21.95 -6.84
C PRO A 637 -2.44 22.67 -6.33
N LEU A 638 -3.60 22.01 -6.43
CA LEU A 638 -4.84 22.47 -5.81
C LEU A 638 -4.72 22.42 -4.28
N TYR A 639 -4.16 21.30 -3.77
CA TYR A 639 -3.72 21.14 -2.39
C TYR A 639 -2.30 20.56 -2.37
N PRO A 640 -1.38 21.12 -1.56
CA PRO A 640 0.01 20.66 -1.52
C PRO A 640 0.14 19.29 -0.85
N PHE A 641 1.25 18.60 -1.10
CA PHE A 641 1.65 17.43 -0.36
C PHE A 641 1.71 17.73 1.15
N GLY A 642 1.16 16.83 1.95
CA GLY A 642 1.07 17.00 3.41
C GLY A 642 -0.15 17.79 3.89
N TYR A 643 -0.96 18.36 3.00
CA TYR A 643 -2.13 19.16 3.35
C TYR A 643 -3.26 18.33 3.97
N GLY A 644 -3.99 18.94 4.89
CA GLY A 644 -5.22 18.43 5.50
C GLY A 644 -5.63 19.34 6.65
N LEU A 645 -6.92 19.65 6.74
CA LEU A 645 -7.51 20.46 7.82
C LEU A 645 -7.88 19.61 9.03
N SER A 646 -8.17 20.29 10.13
CA SER A 646 -8.67 19.72 11.37
C SER A 646 -9.84 20.57 11.88
N TYR A 647 -10.62 20.05 12.82
CA TYR A 647 -11.63 20.86 13.55
C TYR A 647 -11.00 21.77 14.62
N THR A 648 -9.69 21.70 14.78
CA THR A 648 -8.88 22.60 15.60
C THR A 648 -7.80 23.28 14.75
N THR A 649 -7.03 24.15 15.35
CA THR A 649 -5.91 24.84 14.68
C THR A 649 -4.61 24.58 15.41
N PHE A 650 -3.52 24.49 14.68
CA PHE A 650 -2.20 24.27 15.24
C PHE A 650 -1.27 25.45 14.87
N LYS A 651 -0.36 25.77 15.79
CA LYS A 651 0.71 26.73 15.57
C LYS A 651 2.04 26.03 15.68
N PHE A 652 2.88 26.21 14.68
CA PHE A 652 4.27 25.78 14.67
C PHE A 652 5.17 26.96 14.99
N ASP A 653 6.11 26.79 15.92
CA ASP A 653 6.95 27.86 16.44
C ASP A 653 8.34 27.34 16.86
N HIS A 654 9.27 28.26 17.15
CA HIS A 654 10.56 27.95 17.77
C HIS A 654 11.38 26.86 17.09
N LEU A 655 11.42 26.85 15.74
CA LEU A 655 12.33 25.96 14.99
C LEU A 655 13.79 26.28 15.40
N LYS A 656 14.50 25.31 15.94
CA LYS A 656 15.89 25.45 16.40
C LYS A 656 16.73 24.25 15.98
N LEU A 657 17.97 24.53 15.65
CA LEU A 657 19.02 23.53 15.45
C LEU A 657 19.91 23.48 16.68
N ALA A 658 20.16 22.30 17.24
CA ALA A 658 21.08 22.14 18.38
C ALA A 658 22.50 22.56 17.98
N LYS A 659 22.87 22.29 16.72
CA LYS A 659 24.13 22.76 16.10
C LYS A 659 23.78 23.37 14.75
N PRO A 660 23.98 24.66 14.55
CA PRO A 660 23.74 25.32 13.26
C PRO A 660 24.81 25.00 12.21
N ALA A 661 25.91 24.36 12.61
CA ALA A 661 26.98 23.85 11.75
C ALA A 661 27.43 22.48 12.21
N VAL A 662 27.65 21.56 11.26
CA VAL A 662 28.14 20.18 11.49
C VAL A 662 29.14 19.81 10.39
N LYS A 663 30.01 18.85 10.68
CA LYS A 663 30.85 18.25 9.61
C LYS A 663 30.02 17.27 8.79
N ALA A 664 30.44 17.05 7.53
CA ALA A 664 29.84 16.04 6.69
C ALA A 664 29.86 14.67 7.39
N GLY A 665 28.69 14.06 7.59
CA GLY A 665 28.50 12.80 8.30
C GLY A 665 28.12 12.91 9.78
N ASP A 666 28.27 14.08 10.41
CA ASP A 666 27.74 14.35 11.75
C ASP A 666 26.24 14.65 11.72
N ALA A 667 25.62 14.63 12.89
CA ALA A 667 24.19 14.92 13.06
C ALA A 667 23.93 16.17 13.90
N THR A 668 22.77 16.82 13.62
CA THR A 668 22.16 17.84 14.48
C THR A 668 20.73 17.46 14.85
N GLU A 669 20.28 17.82 16.04
CA GLU A 669 18.88 17.74 16.44
C GLU A 669 18.15 19.02 15.96
N VAL A 670 17.00 18.84 15.35
CA VAL A 670 16.04 19.89 15.00
C VAL A 670 14.89 19.81 15.99
N THR A 671 14.52 20.92 16.60
CA THR A 671 13.35 20.99 17.47
C THR A 671 12.32 22.00 16.93
N VAL A 672 11.05 21.67 17.07
CA VAL A 672 9.92 22.57 16.74
C VAL A 672 8.83 22.42 17.80
N ASP A 673 8.28 23.53 18.24
CA ASP A 673 7.12 23.52 19.13
C ASP A 673 5.82 23.50 18.31
N VAL A 674 4.90 22.62 18.73
CA VAL A 674 3.56 22.49 18.12
C VAL A 674 2.53 22.73 19.21
N THR A 675 1.67 23.73 19.02
CA THR A 675 0.63 24.14 19.98
C THR A 675 -0.75 23.97 19.35
N ASN A 676 -1.67 23.32 20.04
CA ASN A 676 -3.09 23.35 19.68
C ASN A 676 -3.69 24.68 20.13
N THR A 677 -3.99 25.56 19.17
CA THR A 677 -4.53 26.90 19.43
C THR A 677 -6.06 26.98 19.36
N GLY A 678 -6.72 25.89 19.00
CA GLY A 678 -8.17 25.82 18.90
C GLY A 678 -8.84 25.27 20.16
N ALA A 679 -10.14 24.98 20.05
CA ALA A 679 -11.00 24.66 21.19
C ALA A 679 -11.22 23.14 21.41
N VAL A 680 -10.80 22.29 20.49
CA VAL A 680 -10.98 20.82 20.57
C VAL A 680 -9.65 20.11 20.46
N ALA A 681 -9.56 18.90 21.05
CA ALA A 681 -8.38 18.06 20.91
C ALA A 681 -8.22 17.58 19.45
N GLY A 682 -6.98 17.43 19.01
CA GLY A 682 -6.70 16.96 17.65
C GLY A 682 -5.26 16.49 17.49
N ASP A 683 -5.02 15.81 16.38
CA ASP A 683 -3.69 15.35 16.01
C ASP A 683 -3.06 16.33 15.00
N ALA A 684 -1.90 16.86 15.34
CA ALA A 684 -1.04 17.56 14.38
C ALA A 684 -0.06 16.59 13.74
N VAL A 685 0.31 16.84 12.49
CA VAL A 685 1.43 16.14 11.81
C VAL A 685 2.50 17.20 11.53
N ALA A 686 3.59 17.14 12.29
CA ALA A 686 4.75 17.97 12.05
C ALA A 686 5.59 17.36 10.93
N GLN A 687 5.98 18.19 9.96
CA GLN A 687 6.75 17.80 8.79
C GLN A 687 7.99 18.65 8.69
N VAL A 688 9.15 18.03 8.50
CA VAL A 688 10.46 18.70 8.37
C VAL A 688 11.01 18.48 6.97
N TYR A 689 11.29 19.57 6.30
CA TYR A 689 11.80 19.58 4.91
C TYR A 689 13.19 20.20 4.85
N ILE A 690 14.00 19.76 3.89
CA ILE A 690 15.31 20.32 3.61
C ILE A 690 15.45 20.72 2.14
N HIS A 691 16.39 21.63 1.86
CA HIS A 691 16.91 21.96 0.54
C HIS A 691 18.39 22.33 0.63
N GLN A 692 19.23 21.69 -0.13
CA GLN A 692 20.63 22.10 -0.30
C GLN A 692 20.69 23.26 -1.28
N GLN A 693 21.12 24.45 -0.85
CA GLN A 693 21.10 25.67 -1.67
C GLN A 693 21.99 25.61 -2.89
N ALA A 694 23.13 24.96 -2.79
CA ALA A 694 24.09 24.77 -3.87
C ALA A 694 24.91 23.50 -3.68
N GLY A 695 25.30 22.86 -4.79
CA GLY A 695 26.10 21.63 -4.80
C GLY A 695 26.53 21.26 -6.20
N THR A 696 27.06 20.04 -6.36
CA THR A 696 27.52 19.51 -7.65
C THR A 696 26.39 18.88 -8.48
N ALA A 697 25.16 18.84 -7.94
CA ALA A 697 23.94 18.46 -8.65
C ALA A 697 22.78 19.34 -8.22
N SER A 698 21.81 19.57 -9.11
CA SER A 698 20.54 20.23 -8.76
C SER A 698 19.77 19.39 -7.75
N ARG A 699 19.29 20.06 -6.68
CA ARG A 699 18.51 19.42 -5.63
C ARG A 699 17.05 19.81 -5.72
N PRO A 700 16.12 18.95 -5.24
CA PRO A 700 14.71 19.30 -5.14
C PRO A 700 14.48 20.58 -4.34
N VAL A 701 13.47 21.34 -4.71
CA VAL A 701 13.09 22.59 -3.98
C VAL A 701 12.78 22.31 -2.51
N ARG A 702 12.29 21.10 -2.20
CA ARG A 702 12.09 20.59 -0.85
C ARG A 702 12.16 19.06 -0.85
N GLU A 703 12.66 18.49 0.22
CA GLU A 703 12.68 17.04 0.48
C GLU A 703 12.22 16.79 1.92
N LEU A 704 11.20 15.96 2.13
CA LEU A 704 10.80 15.51 3.47
C LEU A 704 11.92 14.67 4.08
N LYS A 705 12.28 14.99 5.33
CA LYS A 705 13.34 14.29 6.10
C LYS A 705 12.96 14.05 7.56
N GLY A 706 11.73 14.35 7.93
CA GLY A 706 11.19 14.03 9.24
C GLY A 706 9.69 14.31 9.29
N PHE A 707 8.96 13.46 9.99
CA PHE A 707 7.57 13.70 10.32
C PHE A 707 7.21 13.03 11.65
N GLU A 708 6.24 13.60 12.35
CA GLU A 708 5.69 13.02 13.58
C GLU A 708 4.23 13.45 13.75
N ARG A 709 3.34 12.48 13.98
CA ARG A 709 1.95 12.73 14.35
C ARG A 709 1.83 12.79 15.87
N VAL A 710 1.27 13.87 16.38
CA VAL A 710 1.17 14.15 17.82
C VAL A 710 -0.23 14.60 18.22
N ALA A 711 -0.82 13.92 19.22
CA ALA A 711 -2.08 14.32 19.82
C ALA A 711 -1.89 15.48 20.81
N LEU A 712 -2.73 16.52 20.71
CA LEU A 712 -2.68 17.73 21.53
C LEU A 712 -4.07 18.11 22.03
N ASN A 713 -4.19 18.35 23.34
CA ASN A 713 -5.38 18.97 23.92
C ASN A 713 -5.41 20.47 23.62
N PRO A 714 -6.57 21.17 23.76
CA PRO A 714 -6.65 22.61 23.63
C PRO A 714 -5.64 23.33 24.53
N GLY A 715 -4.83 24.22 23.94
CA GLY A 715 -3.78 24.97 24.61
C GLY A 715 -2.50 24.16 24.94
N GLU A 716 -2.45 22.88 24.65
CA GLU A 716 -1.25 22.05 24.88
C GLU A 716 -0.18 22.37 23.83
N THR A 717 1.07 22.45 24.29
CA THR A 717 2.27 22.57 23.46
C THR A 717 3.18 21.38 23.69
N LYS A 718 3.71 20.79 22.59
CA LYS A 718 4.79 19.79 22.64
C LYS A 718 5.96 20.21 21.77
N THR A 719 7.16 20.01 22.27
CA THR A 719 8.40 20.16 21.51
C THR A 719 8.72 18.83 20.86
N LEU A 720 8.70 18.77 19.52
CA LEU A 720 9.07 17.61 18.74
C LEU A 720 10.54 17.68 18.33
N LYS A 721 11.16 16.50 18.14
CA LYS A 721 12.59 16.37 17.90
C LYS A 721 12.83 15.51 16.66
N PHE A 722 13.64 16.02 15.77
CA PHE A 722 14.06 15.31 14.55
C PHE A 722 15.58 15.30 14.46
N THR A 723 16.13 14.25 13.90
CA THR A 723 17.58 14.15 13.65
C THR A 723 17.86 14.39 12.18
N LEU A 724 18.75 15.33 11.86
CA LEU A 724 19.34 15.46 10.53
C LEU A 724 20.79 14.98 10.59
N GLY A 725 21.02 13.80 10.09
CA GLY A 725 22.33 13.15 10.02
C GLY A 725 22.68 12.72 8.61
N LYS A 726 23.60 11.77 8.49
CA LYS A 726 24.03 11.27 7.20
C LYS A 726 22.86 10.78 6.35
N ALA A 727 21.95 9.99 6.92
CA ALA A 727 20.84 9.38 6.17
C ALA A 727 19.85 10.41 5.58
N GLU A 728 19.62 11.54 6.28
CA GLU A 728 18.73 12.61 5.85
C GLU A 728 19.40 13.56 4.85
N LEU A 729 20.73 13.78 4.97
CA LEU A 729 21.48 14.76 4.21
C LEU A 729 22.12 14.16 2.96
N GLU A 730 22.35 12.84 2.89
CA GLU A 730 22.98 12.21 1.75
C GLU A 730 22.04 12.09 0.53
N TYR A 731 22.68 12.11 -0.64
CA TYR A 731 22.03 11.81 -1.90
C TYR A 731 22.97 11.06 -2.84
N TRP A 732 22.37 10.33 -3.79
CA TRP A 732 23.15 9.71 -4.86
C TRP A 732 23.59 10.79 -5.87
N ASN A 733 24.88 11.03 -5.90
CA ASN A 733 25.45 12.05 -6.78
C ASN A 733 25.71 11.48 -8.18
N PRO A 734 25.16 12.10 -9.26
CA PRO A 734 25.27 11.59 -10.62
C PRO A 734 26.71 11.65 -11.19
N GLN A 735 27.57 12.54 -10.66
CA GLN A 735 28.94 12.69 -11.13
C GLN A 735 29.89 11.67 -10.53
N THR A 736 29.80 11.45 -9.21
CA THR A 736 30.64 10.49 -8.48
C THR A 736 30.10 9.07 -8.51
N LYS A 737 28.80 8.90 -8.81
CA LYS A 737 28.05 7.63 -8.72
C LYS A 737 28.17 6.97 -7.35
N THR A 738 28.06 7.77 -6.30
CA THR A 738 28.11 7.35 -4.90
C THR A 738 27.13 8.14 -4.04
N TRP A 739 26.79 7.62 -2.88
CA TRP A 739 26.08 8.36 -1.84
C TRP A 739 27.06 9.30 -1.14
N ILE A 740 26.73 10.60 -1.10
CA ILE A 740 27.55 11.64 -0.48
C ILE A 740 26.70 12.58 0.38
N VAL A 741 27.27 13.06 1.47
CA VAL A 741 26.87 14.28 2.16
C VAL A 741 27.80 15.39 1.67
N GLU A 742 27.29 16.32 0.90
CA GLU A 742 28.08 17.37 0.29
C GLU A 742 28.12 18.61 1.18
N PRO A 743 29.29 19.21 1.45
CA PRO A 743 29.38 20.47 2.17
C PRO A 743 28.58 21.58 1.50
N GLY A 744 27.92 22.41 2.31
CA GLY A 744 27.07 23.48 1.81
C GLY A 744 26.10 24.00 2.86
N VAL A 745 25.23 24.91 2.45
CA VAL A 745 24.13 25.43 3.27
C VAL A 745 22.85 24.72 2.90
N PHE A 746 22.13 24.28 3.93
CA PHE A 746 20.82 23.65 3.80
C PHE A 746 19.76 24.54 4.44
N ASP A 747 18.72 24.87 3.70
CA ASP A 747 17.48 25.39 4.23
C ASP A 747 16.72 24.26 4.93
N ILE A 748 16.18 24.54 6.11
CA ILE A 748 15.37 23.64 6.91
C ILE A 748 14.03 24.31 7.16
N TRP A 749 12.93 23.64 6.83
CA TRP A 749 11.58 24.12 7.14
C TRP A 749 10.83 23.13 8.02
N ALA A 750 9.93 23.67 8.85
CA ALA A 750 8.98 22.85 9.61
C ALA A 750 7.57 23.45 9.52
N GLY A 751 6.55 22.58 9.50
CA GLY A 751 5.15 22.99 9.43
C GLY A 751 4.19 21.84 9.20
N GLU A 752 3.00 22.15 8.67
CA GLU A 752 1.91 21.18 8.49
C GLU A 752 1.93 20.48 7.12
N ASP A 753 2.60 21.07 6.13
CA ASP A 753 2.65 20.57 4.76
C ASP A 753 3.90 21.07 4.02
N SER A 754 4.04 20.72 2.75
CA SER A 754 5.20 21.08 1.90
C SER A 754 5.35 22.58 1.63
N THR A 755 4.40 23.43 2.04
CA THR A 755 4.50 24.90 1.94
C THR A 755 4.99 25.55 3.24
N ALA A 756 5.42 24.76 4.23
CA ALA A 756 5.91 25.23 5.53
C ALA A 756 6.85 26.42 5.41
N ALA A 757 6.60 27.46 6.23
CA ALA A 757 7.32 28.74 6.17
C ALA A 757 8.31 28.95 7.34
N LEU A 758 8.17 28.18 8.43
CA LEU A 758 9.09 28.29 9.57
C LEU A 758 10.46 27.76 9.16
N HIS A 759 11.50 28.60 9.19
CA HIS A 759 12.78 28.38 8.50
C HIS A 759 13.99 28.51 9.44
N ALA A 760 15.01 27.69 9.19
CA ALA A 760 16.35 27.80 9.76
C ALA A 760 17.38 27.34 8.73
N GLU A 761 18.68 27.66 8.95
CA GLU A 761 19.78 27.22 8.09
C GLU A 761 20.74 26.29 8.84
N LEU A 762 21.15 25.21 8.18
CA LEU A 762 22.18 24.29 8.63
C LEU A 762 23.40 24.39 7.69
N LYS A 763 24.57 24.67 8.25
CA LYS A 763 25.84 24.62 7.50
C LYS A 763 26.47 23.22 7.67
N VAL A 764 26.76 22.55 6.56
CA VAL A 764 27.57 21.32 6.52
C VAL A 764 28.97 21.69 6.04
N GLU A 765 30.03 21.31 6.82
CA GLU A 765 31.44 21.63 6.56
C GLU A 765 32.25 20.43 6.10
#